data_8ee29dfa1e7e1f736459a53f7106ed9b
#
_entry.id   8ee29dfa1e7e1f736459a53f7106ed9b
#
_cell.length_a   1.000
_cell.length_b   1.000
_cell.length_c   1.000
_cell.angle_alpha   90.00
_cell.angle_beta   90.00
_cell.angle_gamma   90.00
#
_symmetry.space_group_name_H-M   'P 1'
#
loop_
_entity.id
_entity.type
_entity.pdbx_description
1 polymer ?
#
loop_
_entity_poly.entity_id
_entity_poly.type
_entity_poly.pdbx_seq_one_letter_code
_entity_poly.pdbx_strand_id
1 'polypeptide(L)'
;PDIPVIDKAYSKLSNSITVEWRAVPGATSYLLTAQDGDSFIETVVTNSPGTLTGLKPATFYRVTIRSMNSGGKSQPSPFRKAKTVLAAPILSVSSPSCDSIAVSWKAVYMAAGFSVSLMRSDGLGRMLKENTTNTSLIFTNLDPGTLYTIKAYAWNVNGIPGDDFTYNQRTSPNAPADVQVAFNSGALRAIISWMPTEGALTYSVTASSGLLKLKCNTSSASCMVPSLQCSSEYYVSVTAYNDAGSSNPTDAVSLKTIPCAPVNISIEEDEPGHLLVSWSSVNFGHYYVVFVKSDDGLEVHCNTSHTQCHFQSDCGFTYFISVFAYNKAGQSPLGDVLNYSTAPCCPSDFRAVLVASDTVEVTWAPVRGAEMYETRALGGSGVMRCNDTATACTLSALPCNTRYNITVYSFSEARGSNTSCASKYVATAPCSPEIKSISKEALSAISVHWQSNNEEATYIVTARGEAGLWHCTSSGNSCTLIHLPCGSAFSVSAIARSPAGQSLPSYSVPLETAPCCPNDLILTQVTQSVTNISWSVGMGAQTYVTTLESPKGQAKCHTLQNYCLLGCITCGTSYTVSLKAISETGLTSSCTYQGYSSSACCPSGVKLYRLGNNGIRVYWRASDETINYNTDLHGSKGNFTCTPSSGLSHCDITEIPCGDVYTVVVSPVTDKGPNLTFCPKKIYS
;
A
#
# COMPACT_ATOMS: atom_id res chain seq x y z
N PRO A 1 5.15 -57.27 116.18
CA PRO A 1 4.07 -57.97 115.50
C PRO A 1 4.51 -59.43 115.16
N ASP A 2 3.56 -60.31 114.88
CA ASP A 2 3.86 -61.66 114.43
C ASP A 2 4.45 -61.69 113.02
N ILE A 3 5.12 -62.81 112.71
CA ILE A 3 5.71 -63.03 111.39
C ILE A 3 4.57 -63.30 110.39
N PRO A 4 4.48 -62.51 109.27
CA PRO A 4 3.48 -62.77 108.24
C PRO A 4 3.85 -64.04 107.45
N VAL A 5 2.83 -64.62 106.81
CA VAL A 5 3.01 -65.77 105.90
C VAL A 5 2.59 -65.37 104.52
N ILE A 6 3.49 -65.53 103.50
CA ILE A 6 3.19 -65.26 102.12
C ILE A 6 2.26 -66.34 101.56
N ASP A 7 1.06 -65.95 101.13
CA ASP A 7 0.14 -66.86 100.49
C ASP A 7 0.52 -67.09 99.02
N LYS A 8 0.83 -65.96 98.31
CA LYS A 8 1.22 -66.01 96.91
C LYS A 8 2.25 -64.95 96.62
N ALA A 9 3.21 -65.24 95.76
CA ALA A 9 4.13 -64.29 95.15
C ALA A 9 4.17 -64.61 93.67
N TYR A 10 3.83 -63.65 92.90
CA TYR A 10 3.76 -63.81 91.44
C TYR A 10 4.13 -62.52 90.74
N SER A 11 4.53 -62.65 89.52
CA SER A 11 4.90 -61.50 88.70
C SER A 11 3.82 -61.25 87.66
N LYS A 12 3.30 -60.05 87.65
CA LYS A 12 2.41 -59.54 86.57
C LYS A 12 3.18 -58.77 85.50
N LEU A 13 4.18 -58.04 85.93
CA LEU A 13 5.04 -57.26 85.07
C LEU A 13 6.50 -57.67 85.19
N SER A 14 7.31 -57.43 84.18
CA SER A 14 8.69 -57.83 84.13
C SER A 14 9.57 -57.18 85.22
N ASN A 15 9.14 -56.13 85.80
CA ASN A 15 9.89 -55.37 86.78
C ASN A 15 9.23 -55.43 88.16
N SER A 16 8.26 -56.25 88.36
CA SER A 16 7.50 -56.31 89.63
C SER A 16 7.12 -57.71 90.08
N ILE A 17 6.98 -57.87 91.36
CA ILE A 17 6.41 -59.06 92.02
C ILE A 17 5.34 -58.56 92.94
N THR A 18 4.17 -59.17 92.83
CA THR A 18 3.04 -58.96 93.74
C THR A 18 2.99 -60.07 94.78
N VAL A 19 2.87 -59.64 96.01
CA VAL A 19 2.85 -60.54 97.15
C VAL A 19 1.48 -60.45 97.88
N GLU A 20 0.91 -61.51 98.14
CA GLU A 20 -0.34 -61.62 98.90
C GLU A 20 -0.10 -62.34 100.21
N TRP A 21 -0.61 -61.75 101.28
CA TRP A 21 -0.50 -62.36 102.66
C TRP A 21 -1.73 -62.03 103.46
N ARG A 22 -1.91 -62.72 104.59
CA ARG A 22 -2.97 -62.36 105.49
C ARG A 22 -2.54 -61.26 106.43
N ALA A 23 -3.42 -60.36 106.75
CA ALA A 23 -3.14 -59.30 107.70
C ALA A 23 -2.74 -59.84 109.04
N VAL A 24 -1.69 -59.26 109.61
CA VAL A 24 -1.21 -59.64 110.94
C VAL A 24 -1.84 -58.68 111.98
N PRO A 25 -2.48 -59.18 112.99
CA PRO A 25 -3.05 -58.34 114.01
C PRO A 25 -1.96 -57.48 114.67
N GLY A 26 -2.23 -56.19 114.81
CA GLY A 26 -1.30 -55.20 115.38
C GLY A 26 -0.26 -54.65 114.43
N ALA A 27 -0.21 -55.09 113.19
CA ALA A 27 0.70 -54.55 112.22
C ALA A 27 0.11 -53.29 111.55
N THR A 28 0.91 -52.27 111.40
CA THR A 28 0.52 -50.99 110.74
C THR A 28 1.03 -50.91 109.32
N SER A 29 2.11 -51.62 108.98
CA SER A 29 2.70 -51.70 107.70
C SER A 29 3.49 -52.99 107.52
N TYR A 30 3.95 -53.26 106.30
CA TYR A 30 4.73 -54.45 105.95
C TYR A 30 5.93 -54.05 105.10
N LEU A 31 7.06 -54.68 105.36
CA LEU A 31 8.26 -54.54 104.54
C LEU A 31 8.39 -55.76 103.65
N LEU A 32 8.27 -55.53 102.36
CA LEU A 32 8.50 -56.54 101.34
C LEU A 32 9.95 -56.47 100.87
N THR A 33 10.61 -57.60 100.81
CA THR A 33 11.99 -57.69 100.35
C THR A 33 12.10 -58.73 99.26
N ALA A 34 12.69 -58.35 98.13
CA ALA A 34 13.04 -59.27 97.05
C ALA A 34 14.57 -59.35 96.98
N GLN A 35 15.11 -60.55 97.08
CA GLN A 35 16.58 -60.76 97.05
C GLN A 35 16.98 -61.62 95.87
N ASP A 36 18.04 -61.20 95.17
CA ASP A 36 18.71 -61.91 94.11
C ASP A 36 20.22 -61.89 94.38
N GLY A 37 20.73 -63.00 94.90
CA GLY A 37 22.10 -63.04 95.35
C GLY A 37 22.40 -62.02 96.44
N ASP A 38 23.38 -61.16 96.20
CA ASP A 38 23.78 -60.12 97.17
C ASP A 38 22.96 -58.83 97.07
N SER A 39 22.16 -58.67 96.04
CA SER A 39 21.30 -57.49 95.83
C SER A 39 19.89 -57.73 96.34
N PHE A 40 19.30 -56.69 96.94
CA PHE A 40 17.93 -56.75 97.36
C PHE A 40 17.20 -55.41 97.16
N ILE A 41 15.88 -55.52 97.03
CA ILE A 41 14.99 -54.35 96.89
C ILE A 41 13.94 -54.52 97.99
N GLU A 42 13.70 -53.40 98.67
CA GLU A 42 12.72 -53.34 99.75
C GLU A 42 11.63 -52.34 99.48
N THR A 43 10.40 -52.62 99.83
CA THR A 43 9.27 -51.72 99.72
C THR A 43 8.39 -51.83 100.92
N VAL A 44 7.98 -50.70 101.48
CA VAL A 44 7.03 -50.62 102.58
C VAL A 44 5.62 -50.47 102.06
N VAL A 45 4.73 -51.37 102.46
CA VAL A 45 3.32 -51.31 102.03
C VAL A 45 2.43 -51.47 103.27
N THR A 46 1.16 -51.01 103.14
CA THR A 46 0.25 -51.01 104.27
C THR A 46 -0.74 -52.16 104.24
N ASN A 47 -1.07 -52.67 103.08
CA ASN A 47 -2.08 -53.75 102.93
C ASN A 47 -1.66 -54.78 101.88
N SER A 48 -2.19 -55.96 101.94
CA SER A 48 -2.10 -57.01 100.93
C SER A 48 -3.16 -56.75 99.83
N PRO A 49 -2.86 -56.90 98.57
CA PRO A 49 -1.57 -57.28 98.00
C PRO A 49 -0.60 -56.10 97.96
N GLY A 50 0.67 -56.38 98.07
CA GLY A 50 1.74 -55.40 97.89
C GLY A 50 2.62 -55.73 96.71
N THR A 51 3.17 -54.69 96.07
CA THR A 51 3.97 -54.86 94.86
C THR A 51 5.39 -54.32 95.07
N LEU A 52 6.36 -55.15 94.75
CA LEU A 52 7.76 -54.77 94.64
C LEU A 52 8.07 -54.36 93.20
N THR A 53 8.66 -53.22 93.02
CA THR A 53 9.01 -52.70 91.70
C THR A 53 10.50 -52.55 91.57
N GLY A 54 10.99 -52.22 90.37
CA GLY A 54 12.42 -52.03 90.07
C GLY A 54 13.20 -53.35 89.97
N LEU A 55 12.52 -54.42 89.76
CA LEU A 55 13.13 -55.73 89.60
C LEU A 55 13.63 -55.95 88.17
N LYS A 56 14.53 -56.91 87.99
CA LYS A 56 15.04 -57.30 86.65
C LYS A 56 14.09 -58.34 86.05
N PRO A 57 13.88 -58.28 84.75
CA PRO A 57 13.05 -59.26 84.07
C PRO A 57 13.63 -60.65 84.08
N ALA A 58 12.76 -61.62 84.00
CA ALA A 58 13.10 -63.06 83.91
C ALA A 58 14.05 -63.56 85.02
N THR A 59 13.97 -63.02 86.18
CA THR A 59 14.89 -63.26 87.25
C THR A 59 14.12 -63.86 88.48
N PHE A 60 14.70 -64.91 89.07
CA PHE A 60 14.16 -65.46 90.31
C PHE A 60 14.56 -64.57 91.49
N TYR A 61 13.55 -64.29 92.31
CA TYR A 61 13.75 -63.55 93.56
C TYR A 61 13.27 -64.39 94.73
N ARG A 62 13.98 -64.30 95.86
CA ARG A 62 13.52 -64.78 97.12
C ARG A 62 12.77 -63.65 97.83
N VAL A 63 11.51 -63.82 98.01
CA VAL A 63 10.64 -62.79 98.53
C VAL A 63 10.31 -63.09 99.97
N THR A 64 10.54 -62.12 100.83
CA THR A 64 10.22 -62.22 102.28
C THR A 64 9.37 -61.03 102.69
N ILE A 65 8.60 -61.16 103.73
CA ILE A 65 7.78 -60.11 104.28
C ILE A 65 8.00 -59.97 105.75
N ARG A 66 8.07 -58.76 106.28
CA ARG A 66 8.09 -58.44 107.69
C ARG A 66 6.91 -57.59 108.04
N SER A 67 6.26 -57.85 109.16
CA SER A 67 5.25 -56.95 109.69
C SER A 67 5.90 -55.90 110.58
N MET A 68 5.38 -54.65 110.51
CA MET A 68 5.90 -53.51 111.27
C MET A 68 4.80 -52.76 111.98
N ASN A 69 5.12 -52.29 113.18
CA ASN A 69 4.35 -51.31 113.93
C ASN A 69 5.29 -50.43 114.75
N SER A 70 4.78 -49.53 115.58
CA SER A 70 5.60 -48.65 116.45
C SER A 70 6.54 -49.41 117.40
N GLY A 71 6.28 -50.66 117.65
CA GLY A 71 7.11 -51.51 118.51
C GLY A 71 8.29 -52.17 117.81
N GLY A 72 8.42 -52.05 116.48
CA GLY A 72 9.50 -52.62 115.68
C GLY A 72 9.05 -53.52 114.56
N LYS A 73 10.07 -54.23 113.96
CA LYS A 73 9.84 -55.16 112.87
C LYS A 73 9.82 -56.58 113.30
N SER A 74 9.02 -57.40 112.68
CA SER A 74 9.02 -58.86 112.92
C SER A 74 10.26 -59.48 112.26
N GLN A 75 10.51 -60.77 112.54
CA GLN A 75 11.45 -61.55 111.76
C GLN A 75 10.89 -61.76 110.38
N PRO A 76 11.78 -61.95 109.34
CA PRO A 76 11.32 -62.18 107.97
C PRO A 76 10.55 -63.52 107.92
N SER A 77 9.51 -63.50 107.04
CA SER A 77 8.78 -64.69 106.70
C SER A 77 9.68 -65.74 106.01
N PRO A 78 9.27 -66.99 105.96
CA PRO A 78 9.92 -67.93 105.05
C PRO A 78 9.84 -67.36 103.64
N PHE A 79 10.93 -67.51 102.87
CA PHE A 79 10.97 -66.93 101.51
C PHE A 79 10.05 -67.73 100.61
N ARG A 80 9.49 -67.01 99.64
CA ARG A 80 8.82 -67.54 98.44
C ARG A 80 9.64 -67.22 97.26
N LYS A 81 9.81 -68.18 96.34
CA LYS A 81 10.46 -67.92 95.04
C LYS A 81 9.42 -67.35 94.07
N ALA A 82 9.72 -66.31 93.45
CA ALA A 82 8.92 -65.73 92.37
C ALA A 82 9.86 -65.34 91.27
N LYS A 83 9.46 -65.59 90.06
CA LYS A 83 10.21 -65.22 88.89
C LYS A 83 9.48 -64.09 88.15
N THR A 84 10.17 -63.03 87.93
CA THR A 84 9.59 -61.96 87.10
C THR A 84 9.33 -62.48 85.70
N VAL A 85 8.32 -61.99 85.08
CA VAL A 85 8.01 -62.31 83.66
C VAL A 85 9.04 -61.74 82.76
N LEU A 86 9.06 -62.17 81.51
CA LEU A 86 9.98 -61.72 80.53
C LEU A 86 9.71 -60.23 80.18
N ALA A 87 10.79 -59.54 79.82
CA ALA A 87 10.68 -58.20 79.35
C ALA A 87 9.90 -58.13 78.00
N ALA A 88 9.29 -57.05 77.76
CA ALA A 88 8.64 -56.82 76.50
C ALA A 88 9.70 -56.69 75.36
N PRO A 89 9.46 -57.36 74.26
CA PRO A 89 10.30 -57.11 73.09
C PRO A 89 10.14 -55.67 72.62
N ILE A 90 11.23 -54.97 72.36
CA ILE A 90 11.19 -53.64 71.83
C ILE A 90 11.12 -53.70 70.28
N LEU A 91 9.98 -53.36 69.76
CA LEU A 91 9.73 -53.53 68.33
C LEU A 91 10.29 -52.40 67.53
N SER A 92 10.91 -52.78 66.41
CA SER A 92 11.23 -51.91 65.31
C SER A 92 10.30 -52.23 64.16
N VAL A 93 9.39 -51.33 63.85
CA VAL A 93 8.29 -51.61 62.94
C VAL A 93 8.43 -50.65 61.70
N SER A 94 8.21 -51.24 60.58
CA SER A 94 8.21 -50.47 59.29
C SER A 94 7.15 -51.07 58.37
N SER A 95 6.75 -50.32 57.39
CA SER A 95 5.89 -50.77 56.30
C SER A 95 6.69 -50.77 54.98
N PRO A 96 7.21 -51.94 54.60
CA PRO A 96 8.02 -52.03 53.37
C PRO A 96 7.20 -51.82 52.11
N SER A 97 5.91 -52.14 52.15
CA SER A 97 4.98 -51.95 51.02
C SER A 97 3.61 -51.56 51.59
N CYS A 98 2.68 -51.22 50.68
CA CYS A 98 1.35 -50.76 51.07
C CYS A 98 0.49 -51.84 51.74
N ASP A 99 0.83 -53.08 51.58
CA ASP A 99 0.10 -54.20 52.08
C ASP A 99 0.88 -55.03 53.09
N SER A 100 1.99 -54.56 53.59
CA SER A 100 2.84 -55.30 54.53
C SER A 100 3.38 -54.42 55.65
N ILE A 101 3.59 -55.10 56.81
CA ILE A 101 4.28 -54.54 57.95
C ILE A 101 5.38 -55.49 58.34
N ALA A 102 6.60 -55.01 58.43
CA ALA A 102 7.73 -55.77 58.93
C ALA A 102 7.99 -55.39 60.39
N VAL A 103 8.09 -56.36 61.18
CA VAL A 103 8.32 -56.23 62.64
C VAL A 103 9.62 -56.95 62.96
N SER A 104 10.52 -56.28 63.64
CA SER A 104 11.76 -56.89 64.13
C SER A 104 12.02 -56.44 65.56
N TRP A 105 12.75 -57.24 66.26
CA TRP A 105 13.12 -56.97 67.64
C TRP A 105 14.41 -57.67 67.98
N LYS A 106 14.99 -57.29 69.07
CA LYS A 106 16.14 -58.00 69.63
C LYS A 106 15.70 -59.17 70.51
N ALA A 107 16.50 -60.19 70.59
CA ALA A 107 16.26 -61.29 71.42
C ALA A 107 16.00 -60.84 72.87
N VAL A 108 15.02 -61.44 73.52
CA VAL A 108 14.67 -61.21 74.93
C VAL A 108 15.27 -62.29 75.76
N TYR A 109 15.91 -61.92 76.86
CA TYR A 109 16.56 -62.84 77.77
C TYR A 109 15.56 -63.91 78.33
N MET A 110 15.93 -65.15 78.18
CA MET A 110 15.13 -66.33 78.59
C MET A 110 13.85 -66.55 77.78
N ALA A 111 13.69 -65.89 76.69
CA ALA A 111 12.54 -66.12 75.81
C ALA A 111 12.69 -67.41 75.03
N ALA A 112 11.63 -68.24 75.02
CA ALA A 112 11.55 -69.43 74.18
C ALA A 112 10.89 -69.11 72.81
N GLY A 113 10.11 -68.09 72.74
CA GLY A 113 9.45 -67.68 71.55
C GLY A 113 8.70 -66.36 71.76
N PHE A 114 8.12 -65.87 70.66
CA PHE A 114 7.42 -64.61 70.65
C PHE A 114 6.04 -64.78 70.03
N SER A 115 5.10 -63.98 70.49
CA SER A 115 3.80 -63.85 69.88
C SER A 115 3.57 -62.43 69.47
N VAL A 116 3.25 -62.22 68.19
CA VAL A 116 2.98 -60.94 67.63
C VAL A 116 1.57 -60.94 67.07
N SER A 117 0.78 -59.98 67.46
CA SER A 117 -0.57 -59.80 66.97
C SER A 117 -0.71 -58.48 66.32
N LEU A 118 -1.52 -58.44 65.28
CA LEU A 118 -1.76 -57.24 64.48
C LEU A 118 -3.27 -57.09 64.28
N MET A 119 -3.78 -55.92 64.59
CA MET A 119 -5.18 -55.58 64.41
C MET A 119 -5.35 -54.15 63.94
N ARG A 120 -6.35 -53.89 63.11
CA ARG A 120 -6.67 -52.52 62.71
C ARG A 120 -7.03 -51.71 63.94
N SER A 121 -6.52 -50.51 64.05
CA SER A 121 -6.76 -49.61 65.16
C SER A 121 -8.22 -49.19 65.29
N ASP A 122 -8.99 -49.23 64.18
CA ASP A 122 -10.41 -48.92 64.14
C ASP A 122 -11.29 -50.11 64.62
N GLY A 123 -10.69 -51.21 64.91
CA GLY A 123 -11.40 -52.41 65.34
C GLY A 123 -12.09 -53.16 64.21
N LEU A 124 -12.01 -52.73 63.00
CA LEU A 124 -12.56 -53.44 61.86
C LEU A 124 -11.59 -54.50 61.34
N GLY A 125 -12.14 -55.61 60.96
CA GLY A 125 -11.33 -56.71 60.44
C GLY A 125 -10.86 -57.69 61.41
N ARG A 126 -10.04 -58.63 60.97
CA ARG A 126 -9.59 -59.79 61.67
C ARG A 126 -8.26 -59.53 62.38
N MET A 127 -8.13 -59.98 63.65
CA MET A 127 -6.82 -59.95 64.30
C MET A 127 -5.94 -61.06 63.72
N LEU A 128 -4.74 -60.68 63.29
CA LEU A 128 -3.73 -61.63 62.88
C LEU A 128 -2.77 -61.84 63.99
N LYS A 129 -2.52 -63.15 64.34
CA LYS A 129 -1.61 -63.50 65.39
C LYS A 129 -0.65 -64.57 64.88
N GLU A 130 0.61 -64.33 65.10
CA GLU A 130 1.69 -65.22 64.69
C GLU A 130 2.60 -65.52 65.89
N ASN A 131 2.94 -66.79 66.04
CA ASN A 131 3.94 -67.25 67.02
C ASN A 131 5.21 -67.62 66.27
N THR A 132 6.33 -67.16 66.76
CA THR A 132 7.61 -67.40 66.11
C THR A 132 8.74 -67.50 67.12
N THR A 133 9.77 -68.24 66.75
CA THR A 133 11.03 -68.28 67.49
C THR A 133 12.07 -67.31 66.86
N ASN A 134 11.77 -66.76 65.72
CA ASN A 134 12.60 -65.77 65.04
C ASN A 134 12.43 -64.38 65.65
N THR A 135 13.35 -63.46 65.36
CA THR A 135 13.30 -62.11 65.88
C THR A 135 12.76 -61.11 64.82
N SER A 136 12.18 -61.56 63.73
CA SER A 136 11.56 -60.77 62.73
C SER A 136 10.37 -61.48 62.10
N LEU A 137 9.43 -60.73 61.64
CA LEU A 137 8.20 -61.20 61.04
C LEU A 137 7.65 -60.20 60.07
N ILE A 138 7.03 -60.64 58.97
CA ILE A 138 6.39 -59.80 58.02
C ILE A 138 4.92 -60.22 57.90
N PHE A 139 4.02 -59.29 58.14
CA PHE A 139 2.60 -59.45 57.85
C PHE A 139 2.29 -58.98 56.48
N THR A 140 1.58 -59.72 55.69
CA THR A 140 1.22 -59.42 54.30
C THR A 140 -0.31 -59.37 54.18
N ASN A 141 -0.79 -58.93 52.98
CA ASN A 141 -2.23 -58.81 52.68
C ASN A 141 -2.96 -57.84 53.60
N LEU A 142 -2.29 -56.77 53.98
CA LEU A 142 -2.86 -55.74 54.84
C LEU A 142 -3.50 -54.64 53.95
N ASP A 143 -4.37 -53.86 54.57
CA ASP A 143 -4.99 -52.74 53.87
C ASP A 143 -4.01 -51.53 53.76
N PRO A 144 -3.93 -50.91 52.62
CA PRO A 144 -3.04 -49.76 52.46
C PRO A 144 -3.47 -48.58 53.32
N GLY A 145 -2.50 -47.80 53.77
CA GLY A 145 -2.72 -46.52 54.45
C GLY A 145 -3.50 -46.64 55.76
N THR A 146 -3.55 -47.81 56.31
CA THR A 146 -4.35 -48.17 57.49
C THR A 146 -3.49 -48.24 58.70
N LEU A 147 -3.97 -47.71 59.83
CA LEU A 147 -3.26 -47.77 61.08
C LEU A 147 -3.55 -49.13 61.75
N TYR A 148 -2.49 -49.87 62.08
CA TYR A 148 -2.54 -51.11 62.74
C TYR A 148 -1.92 -51.00 64.13
N THR A 149 -2.52 -51.62 65.05
CA THR A 149 -1.96 -51.81 66.41
C THR A 149 -1.27 -53.17 66.49
N ILE A 150 0.01 -53.13 66.80
CA ILE A 150 0.86 -54.33 66.91
C ILE A 150 1.17 -54.53 68.35
N LYS A 151 0.88 -55.74 68.82
CA LYS A 151 1.12 -56.11 70.20
C LYS A 151 1.99 -57.37 70.25
N ALA A 152 3.10 -57.27 70.91
CA ALA A 152 4.04 -58.36 70.96
C ALA A 152 4.45 -58.68 72.42
N TYR A 153 4.57 -59.93 72.70
CA TYR A 153 5.14 -60.42 73.98
C TYR A 153 6.00 -61.63 73.73
N ALA A 154 6.94 -61.86 74.64
CA ALA A 154 7.76 -63.09 74.72
C ALA A 154 7.14 -64.04 75.65
N TRP A 155 7.33 -65.34 75.40
CA TRP A 155 6.92 -66.39 76.31
C TRP A 155 8.11 -67.27 76.62
N ASN A 156 8.10 -67.83 77.84
CA ASN A 156 9.17 -68.69 78.31
C ASN A 156 8.92 -70.18 77.93
N VAL A 157 9.83 -71.06 78.33
CA VAL A 157 9.72 -72.46 77.98
C VAL A 157 8.45 -73.14 78.56
N ASN A 158 7.83 -72.58 79.58
CA ASN A 158 6.56 -73.01 80.12
C ASN A 158 5.33 -72.35 79.51
N GLY A 159 5.53 -71.48 78.46
CA GLY A 159 4.47 -70.81 77.82
C GLY A 159 3.91 -69.60 78.58
N ILE A 160 4.55 -69.14 79.61
CA ILE A 160 4.14 -67.97 80.38
C ILE A 160 4.50 -66.71 79.64
N PRO A 161 3.50 -65.81 79.32
CA PRO A 161 3.76 -64.58 78.60
C PRO A 161 4.48 -63.54 79.48
N GLY A 162 5.37 -62.74 78.83
CA GLY A 162 6.01 -61.59 79.45
C GLY A 162 5.21 -60.33 79.25
N ASP A 163 5.90 -59.20 79.43
CA ASP A 163 5.31 -57.87 79.17
C ASP A 163 4.98 -57.68 77.70
N ASP A 164 3.89 -57.01 77.48
CA ASP A 164 3.47 -56.58 76.11
C ASP A 164 4.17 -55.33 75.72
N PHE A 165 4.50 -55.24 74.43
CA PHE A 165 4.86 -54.00 73.75
C PHE A 165 3.83 -53.71 72.70
N THR A 166 3.28 -52.53 72.75
CA THR A 166 2.26 -52.10 71.82
C THR A 166 2.82 -50.94 70.96
N TYR A 167 2.65 -51.06 69.69
CA TYR A 167 3.11 -50.05 68.74
C TYR A 167 2.05 -49.87 67.66
N ASN A 168 1.83 -48.60 67.28
CA ASN A 168 0.92 -48.28 66.20
C ASN A 168 1.72 -47.99 64.96
N GLN A 169 1.44 -48.70 63.90
CA GLN A 169 2.13 -48.53 62.61
C GLN A 169 1.09 -48.46 61.53
N ARG A 170 1.26 -47.42 60.69
CA ARG A 170 0.48 -47.27 59.49
C ARG A 170 1.16 -47.99 58.35
N THR A 171 0.40 -48.66 57.52
CA THR A 171 0.91 -49.17 56.26
C THR A 171 1.16 -48.02 55.30
N SER A 172 2.09 -48.24 54.43
CA SER A 172 2.32 -47.24 53.33
C SER A 172 1.05 -47.07 52.52
N PRO A 173 0.82 -45.89 51.96
CA PRO A 173 -0.39 -45.70 51.20
C PRO A 173 -0.31 -46.44 49.87
N ASN A 174 -1.47 -46.76 49.33
CA ASN A 174 -1.58 -47.26 47.98
C ASN A 174 -1.35 -46.10 46.95
N ALA A 175 -1.00 -46.47 45.76
CA ALA A 175 -0.92 -45.46 44.67
C ALA A 175 -2.30 -44.84 44.46
N PRO A 176 -2.38 -43.53 44.28
CA PRO A 176 -3.66 -42.88 43.95
C PRO A 176 -4.27 -43.46 42.69
N ALA A 177 -5.59 -43.39 42.60
CA ALA A 177 -6.35 -43.83 41.43
C ALA A 177 -6.89 -42.63 40.64
N ASP A 178 -7.26 -42.89 39.40
CA ASP A 178 -7.93 -41.91 38.54
C ASP A 178 -7.14 -40.58 38.37
N VAL A 179 -5.86 -40.72 38.05
CA VAL A 179 -5.02 -39.57 37.77
C VAL A 179 -5.51 -38.90 36.48
N GLN A 180 -5.93 -37.67 36.62
CA GLN A 180 -6.41 -36.85 35.50
C GLN A 180 -5.55 -35.60 35.36
N VAL A 181 -5.34 -35.22 34.08
CA VAL A 181 -4.57 -34.03 33.75
C VAL A 181 -5.49 -33.05 33.08
N ALA A 182 -5.55 -31.84 33.60
CA ALA A 182 -6.28 -30.73 33.01
C ALA A 182 -5.31 -29.60 32.72
N PHE A 183 -5.49 -28.98 31.56
CA PHE A 183 -4.70 -27.81 31.20
C PHE A 183 -5.42 -26.53 31.63
N ASN A 184 -4.67 -25.59 32.14
CA ASN A 184 -5.16 -24.25 32.30
C ASN A 184 -5.00 -23.56 30.95
N SER A 185 -6.12 -23.14 30.33
CA SER A 185 -6.12 -22.60 28.97
C SER A 185 -5.10 -21.45 28.79
N GLY A 186 -4.23 -21.62 27.81
CA GLY A 186 -3.26 -20.60 27.45
C GLY A 186 -2.01 -20.51 28.31
N ALA A 187 -1.79 -21.42 29.23
CA ALA A 187 -0.61 -21.41 30.10
C ALA A 187 0.13 -22.74 30.04
N LEU A 188 1.45 -22.70 30.24
CA LEU A 188 2.29 -23.88 30.41
C LEU A 188 2.17 -24.41 31.83
N ARG A 189 0.96 -24.68 32.23
CA ARG A 189 0.59 -25.20 33.56
C ARG A 189 -0.42 -26.30 33.39
N ALA A 190 -0.26 -27.34 34.17
CA ALA A 190 -1.21 -28.43 34.21
C ALA A 190 -1.70 -28.61 35.62
N ILE A 191 -2.99 -28.86 35.78
CA ILE A 191 -3.60 -29.26 37.05
C ILE A 191 -3.77 -30.75 36.98
N ILE A 192 -3.12 -31.44 37.92
CA ILE A 192 -3.16 -32.88 38.02
C ILE A 192 -4.01 -33.20 39.22
N SER A 193 -5.05 -33.99 39.03
CA SER A 193 -5.98 -34.40 40.07
C SER A 193 -6.07 -35.91 40.10
N TRP A 194 -6.41 -36.42 41.27
CA TRP A 194 -6.54 -37.86 41.53
C TRP A 194 -7.54 -38.10 42.61
N MET A 195 -7.97 -39.34 42.80
CA MET A 195 -8.79 -39.69 43.93
C MET A 195 -7.91 -39.80 45.19
N PRO A 196 -8.33 -39.18 46.32
CA PRO A 196 -7.58 -39.29 47.56
C PRO A 196 -7.37 -40.75 47.98
N THR A 197 -6.17 -41.07 48.41
CA THR A 197 -5.82 -42.40 48.95
C THR A 197 -5.97 -42.41 50.43
N GLU A 198 -6.58 -43.46 50.96
CA GLU A 198 -6.75 -43.57 52.35
C GLU A 198 -5.42 -43.65 53.09
N GLY A 199 -5.31 -42.89 54.16
CA GLY A 199 -4.12 -42.83 54.98
C GLY A 199 -2.95 -42.02 54.40
N ALA A 200 -3.12 -41.39 53.28
CA ALA A 200 -2.10 -40.53 52.72
C ALA A 200 -2.15 -39.14 53.37
N LEU A 201 -0.98 -38.62 53.74
CA LEU A 201 -0.85 -37.28 54.30
C LEU A 201 -0.48 -36.26 53.25
N THR A 202 0.39 -36.64 52.33
CA THR A 202 0.88 -35.78 51.27
C THR A 202 1.02 -36.56 49.96
N TYR A 203 1.08 -35.84 48.91
CA TYR A 203 1.27 -36.39 47.56
C TYR A 203 2.40 -35.66 46.86
N SER A 204 3.12 -36.37 46.03
CA SER A 204 4.12 -35.79 45.16
C SER A 204 3.80 -36.14 43.72
N VAL A 205 3.61 -35.12 42.91
CA VAL A 205 3.42 -35.27 41.47
C VAL A 205 4.77 -35.10 40.80
N THR A 206 5.12 -36.05 39.95
CA THR A 206 6.35 -36.02 39.17
C THR A 206 5.96 -35.99 37.71
N ALA A 207 6.36 -34.93 37.00
CA ALA A 207 6.23 -34.83 35.56
C ALA A 207 7.62 -34.89 34.95
N SER A 208 7.88 -35.93 34.17
CA SER A 208 9.19 -36.15 33.56
C SER A 208 9.11 -36.09 32.05
N SER A 209 10.10 -35.38 31.46
CA SER A 209 10.31 -35.33 30.02
C SER A 209 11.79 -35.47 29.75
N GLY A 210 12.21 -36.66 29.31
CA GLY A 210 13.63 -36.94 29.15
C GLY A 210 14.38 -36.85 30.48
N LEU A 211 15.35 -35.95 30.53
CA LEU A 211 16.15 -35.71 31.75
C LEU A 211 15.53 -34.68 32.69
N LEU A 212 14.51 -33.95 32.23
CA LEU A 212 13.85 -32.95 33.05
C LEU A 212 12.77 -33.57 33.90
N LYS A 213 12.80 -33.29 35.20
CA LYS A 213 11.79 -33.72 36.15
C LYS A 213 11.26 -32.52 36.92
N LEU A 214 9.96 -32.33 36.85
CA LEU A 214 9.24 -31.34 37.62
C LEU A 214 8.48 -32.02 38.73
N LYS A 215 8.51 -31.44 39.91
CA LYS A 215 7.82 -32.02 41.10
C LYS A 215 6.87 -30.97 41.68
N CYS A 216 5.76 -31.49 42.19
CA CYS A 216 4.80 -30.71 42.93
C CYS A 216 4.37 -31.50 44.16
N ASN A 217 4.58 -30.93 45.34
CA ASN A 217 4.20 -31.55 46.60
C ASN A 217 2.97 -30.86 47.18
N THR A 218 1.99 -31.63 47.59
CA THR A 218 0.74 -31.08 48.11
C THR A 218 0.12 -32.04 49.14
N SER A 219 -0.71 -31.49 50.01
CA SER A 219 -1.56 -32.24 50.89
C SER A 219 -2.98 -32.44 50.35
N SER A 220 -3.34 -31.79 49.30
CA SER A 220 -4.64 -31.91 48.64
C SER A 220 -4.62 -32.93 47.52
N ALA A 221 -5.80 -33.31 47.01
CA ALA A 221 -5.92 -34.28 45.93
C ALA A 221 -5.69 -33.66 44.53
N SER A 222 -5.13 -32.50 44.45
CA SER A 222 -4.77 -31.86 43.20
C SER A 222 -3.52 -31.00 43.37
N CYS A 223 -2.77 -30.86 42.30
CA CYS A 223 -1.56 -30.07 42.32
C CYS A 223 -1.39 -29.40 40.94
N MET A 224 -0.97 -28.15 40.94
CA MET A 224 -0.66 -27.45 39.72
C MET A 224 0.84 -27.52 39.49
N VAL A 225 1.23 -28.06 38.33
CA VAL A 225 2.63 -28.11 37.90
C VAL A 225 2.87 -26.89 37.01
N PRO A 226 3.62 -25.90 37.47
CA PRO A 226 3.95 -24.73 36.69
C PRO A 226 5.20 -24.94 35.86
N SER A 227 5.44 -24.01 34.91
CA SER A 227 6.71 -23.95 34.17
C SER A 227 6.99 -25.18 33.32
N LEU A 228 5.95 -25.76 32.75
CA LEU A 228 6.12 -26.81 31.76
C LEU A 228 6.76 -26.22 30.49
N GLN A 229 7.52 -27.04 29.80
CA GLN A 229 8.06 -26.65 28.50
C GLN A 229 7.03 -26.91 27.41
N CYS A 230 6.98 -26.01 26.44
CA CYS A 230 6.12 -26.20 25.30
C CYS A 230 6.65 -27.35 24.41
N SER A 231 5.79 -27.86 23.53
CA SER A 231 6.13 -28.93 22.57
C SER A 231 6.81 -30.13 23.24
N SER A 232 6.35 -30.48 24.41
CA SER A 232 6.98 -31.53 25.20
C SER A 232 5.93 -32.54 25.63
N GLU A 233 6.35 -33.77 25.74
CA GLU A 233 5.54 -34.84 26.31
C GLU A 233 6.07 -35.16 27.68
N TYR A 234 5.21 -35.03 28.68
CA TYR A 234 5.53 -35.36 30.06
C TYR A 234 4.79 -36.61 30.44
N TYR A 235 5.50 -37.45 31.17
CA TYR A 235 4.90 -38.61 31.80
C TYR A 235 4.68 -38.27 33.26
N VAL A 236 3.41 -38.24 33.66
CA VAL A 236 3.00 -37.77 34.96
C VAL A 236 2.64 -38.98 35.83
N SER A 237 3.25 -39.03 36.99
CA SER A 237 2.92 -40.03 38.02
C SER A 237 2.73 -39.32 39.34
N VAL A 238 1.89 -39.92 40.18
CA VAL A 238 1.59 -39.41 41.51
C VAL A 238 2.01 -40.46 42.54
N THR A 239 2.71 -40.03 43.55
CA THR A 239 3.12 -40.87 44.67
C THR A 239 2.47 -40.35 45.95
N ALA A 240 1.84 -41.20 46.68
CA ALA A 240 1.28 -40.86 47.99
C ALA A 240 2.28 -41.13 49.10
N TYR A 241 2.29 -40.29 50.12
CA TYR A 241 3.19 -40.38 51.26
C TYR A 241 2.41 -40.37 52.59
N ASN A 242 2.88 -41.11 53.53
CA ASN A 242 2.49 -40.97 54.92
C ASN A 242 3.70 -41.21 55.81
N ASP A 243 3.50 -41.30 57.13
CA ASP A 243 4.59 -41.52 58.10
C ASP A 243 5.35 -42.80 57.84
N ALA A 244 4.68 -43.81 57.27
CA ALA A 244 5.26 -45.12 57.02
C ALA A 244 6.14 -45.17 55.76
N GLY A 245 5.94 -44.29 54.86
CA GLY A 245 6.70 -44.23 53.58
C GLY A 245 5.86 -43.82 52.43
N SER A 246 6.32 -44.20 51.26
CA SER A 246 5.71 -43.78 49.96
C SER A 246 5.03 -44.95 49.28
N SER A 247 3.99 -44.65 48.52
CA SER A 247 3.40 -45.59 47.59
C SER A 247 4.30 -45.85 46.40
N ASN A 248 4.01 -46.86 45.62
CA ASN A 248 4.54 -46.97 44.29
C ASN A 248 3.98 -45.78 43.45
N PRO A 249 4.76 -45.25 42.51
CA PRO A 249 4.21 -44.26 41.61
C PRO A 249 3.03 -44.84 40.83
N THR A 250 2.06 -44.02 40.53
CA THR A 250 0.97 -44.43 39.65
C THR A 250 1.52 -44.72 38.24
N ASP A 251 0.76 -45.42 37.43
CA ASP A 251 1.09 -45.57 36.02
C ASP A 251 1.20 -44.19 35.40
N ALA A 252 2.21 -44.04 34.53
CA ALA A 252 2.47 -42.76 33.91
C ALA A 252 1.34 -42.36 32.95
N VAL A 253 0.83 -41.18 33.15
CA VAL A 253 -0.16 -40.57 32.26
C VAL A 253 0.57 -39.61 31.36
N SER A 254 0.37 -39.79 30.06
CA SER A 254 0.99 -38.91 29.05
C SER A 254 0.32 -37.55 29.06
N LEU A 255 1.14 -36.51 29.11
CA LEU A 255 0.71 -35.15 29.07
C LEU A 255 1.48 -34.46 27.92
N LYS A 256 0.77 -34.11 26.88
CA LYS A 256 1.34 -33.31 25.78
C LYS A 256 1.02 -31.85 26.02
N THR A 257 2.06 -31.06 26.12
CA THR A 257 1.91 -29.61 26.35
C THR A 257 1.51 -28.89 25.09
N ILE A 258 1.09 -27.64 25.25
CA ILE A 258 0.84 -26.76 24.11
C ILE A 258 2.09 -26.67 23.25
N PRO A 259 1.95 -26.46 21.94
CA PRO A 259 3.11 -26.34 21.08
C PRO A 259 3.91 -25.09 21.43
N CYS A 260 5.21 -25.14 21.14
CA CYS A 260 6.03 -23.93 21.18
C CYS A 260 5.62 -22.98 20.08
N ALA A 261 5.86 -21.70 20.30
CA ALA A 261 5.64 -20.71 19.25
C ALA A 261 6.48 -21.07 18.03
N PRO A 262 5.92 -21.03 16.84
CA PRO A 262 6.68 -21.28 15.63
C PRO A 262 7.86 -20.33 15.50
N VAL A 263 8.97 -20.85 15.01
CA VAL A 263 10.22 -20.10 14.81
C VAL A 263 10.59 -20.10 13.34
N ASN A 264 11.60 -19.33 13.00
CA ASN A 264 12.07 -19.16 11.62
C ASN A 264 10.94 -18.69 10.69
N ILE A 265 10.13 -17.79 11.20
CA ILE A 265 9.05 -17.18 10.42
C ILE A 265 9.69 -16.30 9.36
N SER A 266 9.35 -16.57 8.11
CA SER A 266 9.77 -15.77 6.98
C SER A 266 8.57 -15.28 6.22
N ILE A 267 8.69 -14.07 5.71
CA ILE A 267 7.66 -13.42 4.93
C ILE A 267 8.27 -13.07 3.59
N GLU A 268 7.68 -13.57 2.53
CA GLU A 268 8.10 -13.30 1.17
C GLU A 268 6.93 -12.83 0.34
N GLU A 269 7.19 -11.92 -0.56
CA GLU A 269 6.23 -11.52 -1.56
C GLU A 269 6.59 -12.23 -2.87
N ASP A 270 5.93 -13.36 -3.13
CA ASP A 270 6.21 -14.19 -4.32
C ASP A 270 5.66 -13.57 -5.60
N GLU A 271 4.52 -12.91 -5.49
CA GLU A 271 3.92 -12.12 -6.55
C GLU A 271 3.43 -10.80 -5.98
N PRO A 272 3.41 -9.71 -6.74
CA PRO A 272 2.84 -8.46 -6.26
C PRO A 272 1.41 -8.65 -5.75
N GLY A 273 1.17 -8.31 -4.50
CA GLY A 273 -0.12 -8.47 -3.86
C GLY A 273 -0.33 -9.80 -3.15
N HIS A 274 0.64 -10.70 -3.14
CA HIS A 274 0.56 -11.98 -2.45
C HIS A 274 1.73 -12.18 -1.51
N LEU A 275 1.44 -12.34 -0.23
CA LEU A 275 2.42 -12.65 0.79
C LEU A 275 2.41 -14.14 1.09
N LEU A 276 3.57 -14.72 1.12
CA LEU A 276 3.79 -16.07 1.60
C LEU A 276 4.47 -16.01 2.96
N VAL A 277 3.77 -16.50 3.97
CA VAL A 277 4.30 -16.64 5.32
C VAL A 277 4.67 -18.09 5.51
N SER A 278 5.90 -18.36 5.86
CA SER A 278 6.40 -19.71 6.12
C SER A 278 7.13 -19.76 7.45
N TRP A 279 7.14 -20.91 8.06
CA TRP A 279 7.77 -21.15 9.36
C TRP A 279 8.26 -22.57 9.45
N SER A 280 9.06 -22.87 10.46
CA SER A 280 9.49 -24.22 10.75
C SER A 280 8.37 -24.99 11.46
N SER A 281 8.24 -26.27 11.15
CA SER A 281 7.27 -27.12 11.83
C SER A 281 7.58 -27.18 13.32
N VAL A 282 6.53 -27.25 14.13
CA VAL A 282 6.62 -27.29 15.58
C VAL A 282 6.24 -28.70 16.03
N ASN A 283 7.05 -29.28 16.92
CA ASN A 283 6.74 -30.57 17.51
C ASN A 283 5.42 -30.50 18.27
N PHE A 284 4.58 -31.50 18.08
CA PHE A 284 3.23 -31.57 18.67
C PHE A 284 2.27 -30.50 18.17
N GLY A 285 2.64 -29.75 17.13
CA GLY A 285 1.72 -28.87 16.44
C GLY A 285 0.86 -29.66 15.47
N HIS A 286 -0.46 -29.58 15.60
CA HIS A 286 -1.39 -30.25 14.70
C HIS A 286 -1.81 -29.36 13.54
N TYR A 287 -2.03 -28.10 13.85
CA TYR A 287 -2.34 -27.08 12.85
C TYR A 287 -1.84 -25.72 13.32
N TYR A 288 -1.85 -24.79 12.42
CA TYR A 288 -1.32 -23.45 12.65
C TYR A 288 -2.35 -22.40 12.27
N VAL A 289 -2.35 -21.31 12.98
CA VAL A 289 -3.15 -20.13 12.64
C VAL A 289 -2.21 -18.95 12.51
N VAL A 290 -2.26 -18.32 11.37
CA VAL A 290 -1.49 -17.11 11.09
C VAL A 290 -2.43 -15.92 11.19
N PHE A 291 -2.07 -14.96 12.03
CA PHE A 291 -2.80 -13.71 12.16
C PHE A 291 -2.02 -12.61 11.46
N VAL A 292 -2.68 -11.94 10.56
CA VAL A 292 -2.13 -10.80 9.84
C VAL A 292 -2.98 -9.59 10.17
N LYS A 293 -2.39 -8.62 10.83
CA LYS A 293 -3.05 -7.37 11.15
C LYS A 293 -2.39 -6.25 10.38
N SER A 294 -3.17 -5.53 9.60
CA SER A 294 -2.68 -4.36 8.89
C SER A 294 -2.71 -3.12 9.78
N ASP A 295 -1.97 -2.12 9.42
CA ASP A 295 -1.87 -0.88 10.18
C ASP A 295 -3.15 -0.04 10.19
N ASP A 296 -4.13 -0.38 9.36
CA ASP A 296 -5.48 0.19 9.38
C ASP A 296 -6.41 -0.51 10.39
N GLY A 297 -5.93 -1.56 11.06
CA GLY A 297 -6.70 -2.31 12.04
C GLY A 297 -7.44 -3.52 11.50
N LEU A 298 -7.40 -3.77 10.22
CA LEU A 298 -8.02 -4.97 9.62
C LEU A 298 -7.19 -6.20 9.98
N GLU A 299 -7.88 -7.23 10.43
CA GLU A 299 -7.26 -8.49 10.83
C GLU A 299 -7.79 -9.63 9.98
N VAL A 300 -6.88 -10.43 9.47
CA VAL A 300 -7.16 -11.62 8.67
C VAL A 300 -6.39 -12.78 9.25
N HIS A 301 -6.97 -13.97 9.20
CA HIS A 301 -6.31 -15.17 9.69
C HIS A 301 -6.41 -16.30 8.68
N CYS A 302 -5.45 -17.22 8.77
CA CYS A 302 -5.35 -18.41 7.94
C CYS A 302 -5.14 -19.62 8.83
N ASN A 303 -6.00 -20.63 8.69
CA ASN A 303 -5.87 -21.91 9.37
C ASN A 303 -5.30 -22.93 8.41
N THR A 304 -4.21 -23.57 8.77
CA THR A 304 -3.55 -24.54 7.92
C THR A 304 -2.85 -25.63 8.75
N SER A 305 -2.76 -26.81 8.19
CA SER A 305 -1.91 -27.88 8.73
C SER A 305 -0.52 -27.89 8.12
N HIS A 306 -0.30 -27.09 7.08
CA HIS A 306 1.00 -26.91 6.45
C HIS A 306 1.81 -25.82 7.16
N THR A 307 3.08 -25.70 6.80
CA THR A 307 3.99 -24.73 7.40
C THR A 307 4.07 -23.44 6.59
N GLN A 308 3.10 -23.18 5.78
CA GLN A 308 3.04 -21.96 4.97
C GLN A 308 1.60 -21.54 4.74
N CYS A 309 1.40 -20.26 4.51
CA CYS A 309 0.10 -19.69 4.23
C CYS A 309 0.24 -18.49 3.30
N HIS A 310 -0.69 -18.36 2.38
CA HIS A 310 -0.75 -17.26 1.45
C HIS A 310 -1.80 -16.25 1.90
N PHE A 311 -1.45 -14.98 1.78
CA PHE A 311 -2.34 -13.87 2.06
C PHE A 311 -2.34 -12.91 0.89
N GLN A 312 -3.48 -12.30 0.65
CA GLN A 312 -3.54 -11.14 -0.21
C GLN A 312 -3.07 -9.92 0.56
N SER A 313 -2.18 -9.17 -0.06
CA SER A 313 -1.66 -7.94 0.50
C SER A 313 -1.98 -6.78 -0.41
N ASP A 314 -2.21 -5.65 0.19
CA ASP A 314 -2.37 -4.39 -0.52
C ASP A 314 -1.09 -3.58 -0.42
N CYS A 315 -0.87 -2.75 -1.41
CA CYS A 315 0.28 -1.86 -1.42
C CYS A 315 0.20 -0.82 -0.30
N GLY A 316 1.33 -0.38 0.19
CA GLY A 316 1.41 0.73 1.14
C GLY A 316 0.97 0.40 2.55
N PHE A 317 0.80 -0.85 2.89
CA PHE A 317 0.43 -1.28 4.23
C PHE A 317 1.61 -1.89 4.95
N THR A 318 1.60 -1.78 6.25
CA THR A 318 2.48 -2.53 7.13
C THR A 318 1.65 -3.62 7.80
N TYR A 319 2.11 -4.85 7.64
CA TYR A 319 1.44 -6.01 8.20
C TYR A 319 2.22 -6.52 9.39
N PHE A 320 1.50 -6.77 10.48
CA PHE A 320 2.02 -7.41 11.67
C PHE A 320 1.57 -8.86 11.65
N ILE A 321 2.52 -9.75 11.62
CA ILE A 321 2.26 -11.17 11.39
C ILE A 321 2.71 -11.96 12.61
N SER A 322 1.81 -12.75 13.14
CA SER A 322 2.07 -13.71 14.21
C SER A 322 1.56 -15.07 13.80
N VAL A 323 2.31 -16.08 14.17
CA VAL A 323 1.96 -17.47 13.89
C VAL A 323 1.79 -18.21 15.20
N PHE A 324 0.69 -18.90 15.33
CA PHE A 324 0.40 -19.75 16.47
C PHE A 324 0.28 -21.19 16.03
N ALA A 325 0.84 -22.09 16.81
CA ALA A 325 0.63 -23.51 16.65
C ALA A 325 -0.45 -23.97 17.62
N TYR A 326 -1.24 -24.94 17.21
CA TYR A 326 -2.33 -25.49 18.00
C TYR A 326 -2.23 -27.00 18.08
N ASN A 327 -2.61 -27.53 19.22
CA ASN A 327 -2.86 -28.94 19.41
C ASN A 327 -4.07 -29.11 20.34
N LYS A 328 -4.33 -30.35 20.78
CA LYS A 328 -5.44 -30.62 21.69
C LYS A 328 -5.30 -29.92 23.05
N ALA A 329 -4.08 -29.62 23.46
CA ALA A 329 -3.80 -28.91 24.69
C ALA A 329 -4.09 -27.42 24.62
N GLY A 330 -4.11 -26.84 23.41
CA GLY A 330 -4.42 -25.43 23.22
C GLY A 330 -3.47 -24.73 22.28
N GLN A 331 -3.44 -23.43 22.43
CA GLN A 331 -2.69 -22.49 21.57
C GLN A 331 -1.27 -22.32 22.11
N SER A 332 -0.30 -22.22 21.20
CA SER A 332 1.07 -21.90 21.56
C SER A 332 1.17 -20.51 22.20
N PRO A 333 2.23 -20.24 22.98
CA PRO A 333 2.52 -18.89 23.42
C PRO A 333 2.73 -17.95 22.24
N LEU A 334 2.58 -16.67 22.50
CA LEU A 334 2.89 -15.65 21.51
C LEU A 334 4.39 -15.69 21.20
N GLY A 335 4.71 -15.92 19.94
CA GLY A 335 6.06 -15.84 19.45
C GLY A 335 6.41 -14.44 18.97
N ASP A 336 7.42 -14.38 18.12
CA ASP A 336 7.83 -13.11 17.51
C ASP A 336 6.74 -12.61 16.57
N VAL A 337 6.43 -11.34 16.71
CA VAL A 337 5.57 -10.63 15.76
C VAL A 337 6.48 -9.97 14.75
N LEU A 338 6.34 -10.38 13.50
CA LEU A 338 7.15 -9.82 12.41
C LEU A 338 6.35 -8.75 11.68
N ASN A 339 7.07 -7.75 11.26
CA ASN A 339 6.54 -6.68 10.45
C ASN A 339 6.94 -6.87 9.00
N TYR A 340 6.01 -6.69 8.11
CA TYR A 340 6.29 -6.63 6.69
C TYR A 340 5.60 -5.41 6.10
N SER A 341 6.38 -4.59 5.43
CA SER A 341 5.85 -3.40 4.77
C SER A 341 5.86 -3.64 3.27
N THR A 342 4.69 -3.58 2.67
CA THR A 342 4.57 -3.68 1.23
C THR A 342 5.03 -2.39 0.57
N ALA A 343 5.44 -2.51 -0.68
CA ALA A 343 5.81 -1.34 -1.46
C ALA A 343 4.67 -0.33 -1.53
N PRO A 344 4.96 0.95 -1.70
CA PRO A 344 3.90 1.94 -1.84
C PRO A 344 3.00 1.64 -3.02
N CYS A 345 1.75 2.08 -2.93
CA CYS A 345 0.82 1.95 -4.04
C CYS A 345 1.28 2.80 -5.22
N CYS A 346 0.97 2.33 -6.40
CA CYS A 346 1.15 3.14 -7.59
C CYS A 346 0.04 4.18 -7.68
N PRO A 347 0.34 5.40 -8.06
CA PRO A 347 -0.70 6.31 -8.49
C PRO A 347 -1.44 5.72 -9.70
N SER A 348 -2.69 5.29 -9.49
CA SER A 348 -3.46 4.60 -10.53
C SER A 348 -4.11 5.56 -11.51
N ASP A 349 -4.51 6.72 -11.03
CA ASP A 349 -5.27 7.71 -11.79
C ASP A 349 -4.47 9.00 -11.95
N PHE A 350 -3.20 8.86 -12.30
CA PHE A 350 -2.45 10.06 -12.62
C PHE A 350 -2.91 10.64 -13.96
N ARG A 351 -2.86 11.94 -14.03
CA ARG A 351 -3.22 12.69 -15.22
C ARG A 351 -1.98 13.34 -15.80
N ALA A 352 -1.73 13.08 -17.05
CA ALA A 352 -0.67 13.73 -17.80
C ALA A 352 -1.33 14.63 -18.85
N VAL A 353 -1.17 15.91 -18.69
CA VAL A 353 -1.82 16.92 -19.53
C VAL A 353 -0.75 17.83 -20.11
N LEU A 354 -0.85 18.07 -21.40
CA LEU A 354 0.00 19.04 -22.07
C LEU A 354 -0.51 20.46 -21.73
N VAL A 355 0.26 21.18 -20.93
CA VAL A 355 -0.10 22.55 -20.50
C VAL A 355 0.54 23.61 -21.38
N ALA A 356 1.59 23.26 -22.09
CA ALA A 356 2.25 24.09 -23.09
C ALA A 356 2.76 23.18 -24.20
N SER A 357 3.23 23.74 -25.28
CA SER A 357 3.69 22.98 -26.45
C SER A 357 4.84 21.99 -26.11
N ASP A 358 5.64 22.32 -25.12
CA ASP A 358 6.80 21.52 -24.68
C ASP A 358 6.75 21.11 -23.23
N THR A 359 5.63 21.30 -22.57
CA THR A 359 5.51 21.10 -21.13
C THR A 359 4.31 20.20 -20.81
N VAL A 360 4.58 19.12 -20.14
CA VAL A 360 3.57 18.19 -19.64
C VAL A 360 3.51 18.31 -18.13
N GLU A 361 2.33 18.52 -17.60
CA GLU A 361 2.07 18.48 -16.18
C GLU A 361 1.45 17.14 -15.83
N VAL A 362 2.10 16.44 -14.92
CA VAL A 362 1.64 15.16 -14.40
C VAL A 362 1.18 15.37 -12.98
N THR A 363 -0.08 15.05 -12.72
CA THR A 363 -0.69 15.18 -11.40
C THR A 363 -1.33 13.87 -10.97
N TRP A 364 -1.31 13.60 -9.70
CA TRP A 364 -1.90 12.40 -9.12
C TRP A 364 -2.35 12.68 -7.69
N ALA A 365 -3.14 11.79 -7.16
CA ALA A 365 -3.50 11.83 -5.75
C ALA A 365 -2.44 11.13 -4.89
N PRO A 366 -2.23 11.56 -3.64
CA PRO A 366 -1.34 10.85 -2.74
C PRO A 366 -1.77 9.40 -2.61
N VAL A 367 -0.81 8.50 -2.63
CA VAL A 367 -1.07 7.08 -2.46
C VAL A 367 -0.50 6.59 -1.14
N ARG A 368 -1.09 5.53 -0.66
CA ARG A 368 -0.71 4.97 0.63
C ARG A 368 0.72 4.45 0.62
N GLY A 369 1.47 4.82 1.62
CA GLY A 369 2.83 4.36 1.85
C GLY A 369 3.91 5.10 1.08
N ALA A 370 3.55 6.02 0.20
CA ALA A 370 4.51 6.78 -0.57
C ALA A 370 5.00 7.99 0.20
N GLU A 371 6.31 8.18 0.23
CA GLU A 371 6.96 9.37 0.78
C GLU A 371 7.44 10.30 -0.33
N MET A 372 7.79 9.71 -1.45
CA MET A 372 8.34 10.41 -2.60
C MET A 372 7.83 9.76 -3.88
N TYR A 373 7.78 10.52 -4.93
CA TYR A 373 7.37 10.03 -6.25
C TYR A 373 8.42 10.32 -7.29
N GLU A 374 8.59 9.41 -8.21
CA GLU A 374 9.42 9.60 -9.39
C GLU A 374 8.56 9.46 -10.64
N THR A 375 8.51 10.54 -11.40
CA THR A 375 7.87 10.53 -12.70
C THR A 375 8.91 10.28 -13.77
N ARG A 376 8.72 9.25 -14.58
CA ARG A 376 9.57 8.92 -15.71
C ARG A 376 8.79 9.10 -17.00
N ALA A 377 9.38 9.85 -17.90
CA ALA A 377 8.87 9.98 -19.26
C ALA A 377 9.88 9.35 -20.19
N LEU A 378 9.49 8.24 -20.81
CA LEU A 378 10.31 7.52 -21.77
C LEU A 378 9.82 7.82 -23.17
N GLY A 379 10.67 8.39 -23.99
CA GLY A 379 10.32 8.70 -25.37
C GLY A 379 11.52 9.24 -26.15
N GLY A 380 11.45 9.15 -27.47
CA GLY A 380 12.53 9.57 -28.32
C GLY A 380 13.82 8.85 -28.01
N SER A 381 14.89 9.60 -27.78
CA SER A 381 16.21 9.07 -27.50
C SER A 381 16.61 9.16 -26.01
N GLY A 382 15.69 9.47 -25.11
CA GLY A 382 16.05 9.67 -23.72
C GLY A 382 14.93 9.41 -22.73
N VAL A 383 15.32 9.45 -21.47
CA VAL A 383 14.41 9.33 -20.32
C VAL A 383 14.48 10.61 -19.52
N MET A 384 13.34 11.24 -19.31
CA MET A 384 13.23 12.39 -18.41
C MET A 384 12.69 11.91 -17.05
N ARG A 385 13.29 12.42 -15.99
CA ARG A 385 12.95 12.05 -14.62
C ARG A 385 12.64 13.28 -13.79
N CYS A 386 11.68 13.12 -12.91
CA CYS A 386 11.31 14.12 -11.93
C CYS A 386 11.08 13.44 -10.60
N ASN A 387 11.87 13.79 -9.58
CA ASN A 387 11.75 13.24 -8.24
C ASN A 387 11.27 14.36 -7.30
N ASP A 388 10.18 14.12 -6.62
CA ASP A 388 9.64 15.07 -5.66
C ASP A 388 8.76 14.38 -4.61
N THR A 389 8.60 15.04 -3.50
CA THR A 389 7.62 14.65 -2.48
C THR A 389 6.21 15.13 -2.81
N ALA A 390 6.10 16.10 -3.71
CA ALA A 390 4.81 16.62 -4.16
C ALA A 390 4.10 15.62 -5.09
N THR A 391 2.79 15.77 -5.18
CA THR A 391 1.93 14.94 -6.02
C THR A 391 1.76 15.49 -7.43
N ALA A 392 2.71 16.26 -7.86
CA ALA A 392 2.74 16.86 -9.18
C ALA A 392 4.17 16.96 -9.68
N CYS A 393 4.32 16.85 -10.97
CA CYS A 393 5.61 17.04 -11.64
C CYS A 393 5.38 17.73 -12.98
N THR A 394 6.21 18.71 -13.26
CA THR A 394 6.20 19.40 -14.52
C THR A 394 7.42 19.00 -15.33
N LEU A 395 7.19 18.38 -16.46
CA LEU A 395 8.23 18.04 -17.43
C LEU A 395 8.28 19.12 -18.47
N SER A 396 9.37 19.88 -18.51
CA SER A 396 9.53 21.02 -19.41
C SER A 396 10.63 20.78 -20.44
N ALA A 397 10.67 21.61 -21.44
CA ALA A 397 11.65 21.54 -22.53
C ALA A 397 11.64 20.18 -23.25
N LEU A 398 10.47 19.59 -23.39
CA LEU A 398 10.32 18.34 -24.11
C LEU A 398 10.40 18.57 -25.60
N PRO A 399 11.05 17.71 -26.38
CA PRO A 399 11.00 17.76 -27.81
C PRO A 399 9.57 17.74 -28.35
N CYS A 400 9.34 18.46 -29.41
CA CYS A 400 8.04 18.47 -30.07
C CYS A 400 7.80 17.15 -30.81
N ASN A 401 6.54 16.89 -31.11
CA ASN A 401 6.09 15.71 -31.87
C ASN A 401 6.68 14.39 -31.35
N THR A 402 6.75 14.28 -30.05
CA THR A 402 7.32 13.11 -29.39
C THR A 402 6.29 12.49 -28.51
N ARG A 403 6.14 11.19 -28.62
CA ARG A 403 5.25 10.42 -27.78
C ARG A 403 6.01 9.91 -26.59
N TYR A 404 5.52 10.22 -25.42
CA TYR A 404 6.12 9.79 -24.16
C TYR A 404 5.24 8.77 -23.47
N ASN A 405 5.89 7.73 -22.99
CA ASN A 405 5.29 6.80 -22.08
C ASN A 405 5.60 7.26 -20.66
N ILE A 406 4.59 7.77 -19.97
CA ILE A 406 4.76 8.36 -18.64
C ILE A 406 4.33 7.37 -17.59
N THR A 407 5.19 7.15 -16.63
CA THR A 407 4.96 6.31 -15.49
C THR A 407 5.30 7.06 -14.22
N VAL A 408 4.43 7.00 -13.23
CA VAL A 408 4.70 7.57 -11.92
C VAL A 408 4.95 6.42 -10.96
N TYR A 409 6.15 6.40 -10.39
CA TYR A 409 6.55 5.42 -9.39
C TYR A 409 6.48 6.06 -8.02
N SER A 410 6.13 5.28 -7.05
CA SER A 410 6.13 5.70 -5.66
C SER A 410 7.28 5.07 -4.90
N PHE A 411 7.84 5.84 -3.99
CA PHE A 411 9.00 5.47 -3.19
C PHE A 411 8.72 5.67 -1.71
N SER A 412 9.29 4.79 -0.92
CA SER A 412 9.45 4.98 0.51
C SER A 412 10.79 4.40 0.91
N GLU A 413 11.53 5.08 1.76
CA GLU A 413 12.81 4.57 2.26
C GLU A 413 12.62 3.27 3.02
N ALA A 414 11.54 3.17 3.81
CA ALA A 414 11.25 1.99 4.60
C ALA A 414 10.61 0.86 3.79
N ARG A 415 9.82 1.20 2.77
CA ARG A 415 9.02 0.24 2.01
C ARG A 415 9.62 -0.13 0.65
N GLY A 416 10.60 0.63 0.20
CA GLY A 416 11.17 0.46 -1.13
C GLY A 416 10.36 1.16 -2.21
N SER A 417 10.46 0.69 -3.42
CA SER A 417 9.80 1.28 -4.58
C SER A 417 8.88 0.28 -5.24
N ASN A 418 7.80 0.79 -5.83
CA ASN A 418 6.94 0.01 -6.68
C ASN A 418 7.28 0.32 -8.14
N THR A 419 7.82 -0.66 -8.84
CA THR A 419 8.24 -0.54 -10.24
C THR A 419 7.22 -1.09 -11.24
N SER A 420 6.12 -1.64 -10.74
CA SER A 420 5.07 -2.26 -11.56
C SER A 420 3.91 -1.31 -11.84
N CYS A 421 4.19 -0.02 -11.88
CA CYS A 421 3.17 0.99 -12.09
C CYS A 421 2.75 1.06 -13.56
N ALA A 422 1.46 1.29 -13.77
CA ALA A 422 0.90 1.45 -15.10
C ALA A 422 1.41 2.73 -15.74
N SER A 423 1.53 2.70 -17.03
CA SER A 423 1.98 3.85 -17.81
C SER A 423 0.85 4.40 -18.66
N LYS A 424 0.95 5.68 -18.97
CA LYS A 424 0.07 6.36 -19.93
C LYS A 424 0.90 7.03 -20.97
N TYR A 425 0.35 7.07 -22.16
CA TYR A 425 0.98 7.77 -23.26
C TYR A 425 0.48 9.21 -23.32
N VAL A 426 1.40 10.11 -23.52
CA VAL A 426 1.09 11.50 -23.83
C VAL A 426 2.01 11.91 -24.97
N ALA A 427 1.48 12.67 -25.89
CA ALA A 427 2.26 13.21 -26.98
C ALA A 427 2.44 14.70 -26.75
N THR A 428 3.63 15.18 -27.02
CA THR A 428 3.88 16.61 -27.05
C THR A 428 3.23 17.23 -28.29
N ALA A 429 3.05 18.53 -28.24
CA ALA A 429 2.51 19.24 -29.37
C ALA A 429 3.36 19.02 -30.64
N PRO A 430 2.76 19.06 -31.80
CA PRO A 430 3.53 18.94 -33.03
C PRO A 430 4.64 19.97 -33.12
N CYS A 431 5.67 19.64 -33.85
CA CYS A 431 6.74 20.61 -34.14
C CYS A 431 6.20 21.75 -34.98
N SER A 432 6.70 22.93 -34.72
CA SER A 432 6.36 24.09 -35.53
C SER A 432 6.75 23.83 -36.99
N PRO A 433 5.87 24.03 -37.93
CA PRO A 433 6.23 23.90 -39.32
C PRO A 433 7.15 25.07 -39.72
N GLU A 434 7.96 24.83 -40.70
CA GLU A 434 8.82 25.87 -41.27
C GLU A 434 8.29 26.25 -42.64
N ILE A 435 7.84 27.49 -42.80
CA ILE A 435 7.37 27.98 -44.08
C ILE A 435 8.56 28.10 -45.02
N LYS A 436 8.55 27.34 -46.10
CA LYS A 436 9.65 27.34 -47.08
C LYS A 436 9.43 28.28 -48.23
N SER A 437 8.19 28.38 -48.70
CA SER A 437 7.89 29.21 -49.84
C SER A 437 6.42 29.65 -49.85
N ILE A 438 6.20 30.79 -50.45
CA ILE A 438 4.86 31.30 -50.71
C ILE A 438 4.77 31.52 -52.21
N SER A 439 3.82 30.89 -52.88
CA SER A 439 3.63 31.02 -54.32
C SER A 439 2.25 31.61 -54.61
N LYS A 440 2.22 32.43 -55.64
CA LYS A 440 0.98 33.05 -56.12
C LYS A 440 0.35 32.14 -57.16
N GLU A 441 -0.87 31.69 -56.92
CA GLU A 441 -1.60 30.85 -57.88
C GLU A 441 -2.63 31.64 -58.67
N ALA A 442 -3.23 32.65 -58.05
CA ALA A 442 -4.21 33.53 -58.69
C ALA A 442 -4.16 34.91 -58.03
N LEU A 443 -4.91 35.89 -58.58
CA LEU A 443 -4.91 37.24 -58.04
C LEU A 443 -5.21 37.36 -56.55
N SER A 444 -6.08 36.52 -56.05
CA SER A 444 -6.49 36.54 -54.65
C SER A 444 -6.18 35.24 -53.93
N ALA A 445 -5.45 34.32 -54.55
CA ALA A 445 -5.13 33.01 -54.01
C ALA A 445 -3.62 32.84 -53.90
N ILE A 446 -3.15 32.53 -52.72
CA ILE A 446 -1.74 32.34 -52.40
C ILE A 446 -1.54 30.99 -51.76
N SER A 447 -0.63 30.22 -52.28
CA SER A 447 -0.27 28.91 -51.78
C SER A 447 0.95 29.03 -50.88
N VAL A 448 0.82 28.55 -49.68
CA VAL A 448 1.88 28.51 -48.69
C VAL A 448 2.39 27.10 -48.58
N HIS A 449 3.68 26.90 -48.74
CA HIS A 449 4.36 25.61 -48.64
C HIS A 449 5.26 25.61 -47.43
N TRP A 450 5.19 24.53 -46.67
CA TRP A 450 6.01 24.34 -45.48
C TRP A 450 6.61 22.95 -45.41
N GLN A 451 7.58 22.83 -44.56
CA GLN A 451 8.20 21.57 -44.22
C GLN A 451 7.97 21.27 -42.75
N SER A 452 7.58 20.05 -42.42
CA SER A 452 7.47 19.60 -41.05
C SER A 452 7.78 18.11 -40.97
N ASN A 453 8.16 17.67 -39.75
CA ASN A 453 8.45 16.29 -39.46
C ASN A 453 7.32 15.63 -38.65
N ASN A 454 6.16 16.24 -38.56
CA ASN A 454 5.02 15.70 -37.83
C ASN A 454 4.38 14.55 -38.61
N GLU A 455 4.03 13.46 -37.92
CA GLU A 455 3.43 12.31 -38.58
C GLU A 455 1.95 12.49 -38.88
N GLU A 456 1.21 13.00 -37.94
CA GLU A 456 -0.22 13.25 -38.08
C GLU A 456 -0.56 14.61 -37.49
N ALA A 457 -0.62 15.59 -38.31
CA ALA A 457 -0.97 16.93 -37.88
C ALA A 457 -1.79 17.64 -38.94
N THR A 458 -2.71 18.47 -38.50
CA THR A 458 -3.42 19.41 -39.31
C THR A 458 -2.75 20.75 -39.14
N TYR A 459 -2.47 21.39 -40.25
CA TYR A 459 -1.76 22.68 -40.26
C TYR A 459 -2.76 23.79 -40.49
N ILE A 460 -2.62 24.88 -39.77
CA ILE A 460 -3.41 26.08 -39.89
C ILE A 460 -2.44 27.20 -40.25
N VAL A 461 -2.61 27.75 -41.43
CA VAL A 461 -1.83 28.90 -41.90
C VAL A 461 -2.67 30.14 -41.70
N THR A 462 -2.10 31.13 -41.04
CA THR A 462 -2.78 32.37 -40.70
C THR A 462 -2.02 33.55 -41.32
N ALA A 463 -2.72 34.38 -42.05
CA ALA A 463 -2.22 35.64 -42.54
C ALA A 463 -2.88 36.77 -41.75
N ARG A 464 -2.09 37.54 -41.04
CA ARG A 464 -2.56 38.63 -40.20
C ARG A 464 -2.03 39.94 -40.70
N GLY A 465 -2.90 40.89 -40.86
CA GLY A 465 -2.55 42.25 -41.30
C GLY A 465 -3.59 43.26 -40.81
N GLU A 466 -3.38 44.52 -41.16
CA GLU A 466 -4.32 45.59 -40.80
C GLU A 466 -5.70 45.39 -41.42
N ALA A 467 -5.79 44.70 -42.54
CA ALA A 467 -7.04 44.43 -43.22
C ALA A 467 -7.86 43.29 -42.58
N GLY A 468 -7.27 42.55 -41.67
CA GLY A 468 -7.95 41.46 -41.00
C GLY A 468 -7.11 40.20 -40.87
N LEU A 469 -7.80 39.07 -40.67
CA LEU A 469 -7.23 37.77 -40.47
C LEU A 469 -7.82 36.77 -41.46
N TRP A 470 -6.93 36.06 -42.15
CA TRP A 470 -7.30 34.98 -43.05
C TRP A 470 -6.57 33.72 -42.65
N HIS A 471 -7.20 32.59 -42.83
CA HIS A 471 -6.59 31.33 -42.50
C HIS A 471 -7.01 30.24 -43.47
N CYS A 472 -6.18 29.23 -43.56
CA CYS A 472 -6.50 28.01 -44.28
C CYS A 472 -5.98 26.81 -43.49
N THR A 473 -6.57 25.67 -43.70
CA THR A 473 -6.19 24.42 -43.05
C THR A 473 -5.86 23.36 -44.08
N SER A 474 -4.87 22.53 -43.74
CA SER A 474 -4.46 21.42 -44.59
C SER A 474 -3.85 20.32 -43.77
N SER A 475 -4.04 19.07 -44.17
CA SER A 475 -3.33 17.93 -43.62
C SER A 475 -2.04 17.59 -44.36
N GLY A 476 -1.78 18.25 -45.49
CA GLY A 476 -0.57 18.09 -46.28
C GLY A 476 0.50 19.10 -45.92
N ASN A 477 1.36 19.39 -46.89
CA ASN A 477 2.46 20.34 -46.76
C ASN A 477 2.23 21.66 -47.47
N SER A 478 1.02 21.92 -47.92
CA SER A 478 0.65 23.15 -48.59
C SER A 478 -0.81 23.50 -48.30
N CYS A 479 -1.09 24.80 -48.36
CA CYS A 479 -2.40 25.33 -48.13
C CYS A 479 -2.59 26.60 -48.92
N THR A 480 -3.78 26.82 -49.44
CA THR A 480 -4.09 28.00 -50.24
C THR A 480 -4.93 28.99 -49.45
N LEU A 481 -4.43 30.20 -49.29
CA LEU A 481 -5.18 31.32 -48.74
C LEU A 481 -5.95 31.97 -49.88
N ILE A 482 -7.26 32.06 -49.70
CA ILE A 482 -8.16 32.60 -50.71
C ILE A 482 -8.80 33.90 -50.24
N HIS A 483 -9.23 34.73 -51.20
CA HIS A 483 -9.92 35.98 -50.95
C HIS A 483 -9.11 37.00 -50.15
N LEU A 484 -7.78 36.93 -50.30
CA LEU A 484 -6.93 37.94 -49.71
C LEU A 484 -7.17 39.30 -50.36
N PRO A 485 -7.28 40.38 -49.59
CA PRO A 485 -7.40 41.69 -50.14
C PRO A 485 -6.12 42.10 -50.89
N CYS A 486 -6.30 42.78 -51.96
CA CYS A 486 -5.18 43.30 -52.71
C CYS A 486 -4.51 44.43 -51.93
N GLY A 487 -3.27 44.76 -52.32
CA GLY A 487 -2.54 45.89 -51.78
C GLY A 487 -2.30 45.92 -50.31
N SER A 488 -2.27 44.76 -49.72
CA SER A 488 -2.17 44.58 -48.25
C SER A 488 -0.91 43.82 -47.90
N ALA A 489 -0.36 44.12 -46.74
CA ALA A 489 0.76 43.39 -46.17
C ALA A 489 0.29 42.51 -45.04
N PHE A 490 0.79 41.28 -45.01
CA PHE A 490 0.43 40.27 -44.01
C PHE A 490 1.68 39.65 -43.41
N SER A 491 1.55 39.25 -42.17
CA SER A 491 2.47 38.32 -41.54
C SER A 491 1.86 36.95 -41.62
N VAL A 492 2.54 36.02 -42.27
CA VAL A 492 2.06 34.67 -42.47
C VAL A 492 2.80 33.75 -41.50
N SER A 493 2.06 33.04 -40.71
CA SER A 493 2.60 32.01 -39.80
C SER A 493 1.77 30.77 -39.92
N ALA A 494 2.38 29.63 -39.57
CA ALA A 494 1.72 28.35 -39.57
C ALA A 494 1.85 27.71 -38.23
N ILE A 495 0.81 27.02 -37.81
CA ILE A 495 0.80 26.16 -36.61
C ILE A 495 0.42 24.77 -37.02
N ALA A 496 0.95 23.80 -36.29
CA ALA A 496 0.53 22.41 -36.41
C ALA A 496 -0.38 22.09 -35.25
N ARG A 497 -1.46 21.40 -35.54
CA ARG A 497 -2.44 20.96 -34.53
C ARG A 497 -2.64 19.46 -34.61
N SER A 498 -2.61 18.81 -33.46
CA SER A 498 -2.92 17.39 -33.33
C SER A 498 -3.84 17.18 -32.14
N PRO A 499 -4.36 15.97 -31.91
CA PRO A 499 -5.10 15.69 -30.68
C PRO A 499 -4.30 15.97 -29.40
N ALA A 500 -2.97 15.94 -29.48
CA ALA A 500 -2.08 16.24 -28.36
C ALA A 500 -2.03 17.73 -28.01
N GLY A 501 -2.21 18.60 -28.98
CA GLY A 501 -2.13 20.02 -28.74
C GLY A 501 -1.75 20.79 -30.01
N GLN A 502 -1.31 22.00 -29.78
CA GLN A 502 -1.00 22.96 -30.84
C GLN A 502 0.47 23.39 -30.72
N SER A 503 1.16 23.38 -31.83
CA SER A 503 2.56 23.84 -31.89
C SER A 503 2.68 25.33 -31.62
N LEU A 504 3.90 25.76 -31.32
CA LEU A 504 4.23 27.15 -31.38
C LEU A 504 4.08 27.63 -32.85
N PRO A 505 3.73 28.88 -33.05
CA PRO A 505 3.70 29.44 -34.42
C PRO A 505 5.07 29.35 -35.05
N SER A 506 5.09 29.13 -36.38
CA SER A 506 6.29 29.25 -37.16
C SER A 506 6.79 30.71 -37.17
N TYR A 507 8.02 30.91 -37.59
CA TYR A 507 8.49 32.24 -37.85
C TYR A 507 7.59 32.90 -38.89
N SER A 508 7.24 34.17 -38.65
CA SER A 508 6.41 34.91 -39.55
C SER A 508 7.16 35.20 -40.84
N VAL A 509 6.50 34.97 -41.92
CA VAL A 509 7.02 35.33 -43.27
C VAL A 509 6.18 36.49 -43.79
N PRO A 510 6.80 37.57 -44.18
CA PRO A 510 6.05 38.67 -44.73
C PRO A 510 5.45 38.28 -46.08
N LEU A 511 4.20 38.66 -46.26
CA LEU A 511 3.47 38.46 -47.50
C LEU A 511 2.88 39.79 -47.88
N GLU A 512 3.14 40.18 -49.10
CA GLU A 512 2.53 41.34 -49.67
C GLU A 512 1.67 40.93 -50.86
N THR A 513 0.44 41.30 -50.83
CA THR A 513 -0.44 41.08 -52.01
C THR A 513 -0.20 42.13 -53.06
N ALA A 514 -0.45 41.72 -54.27
CA ALA A 514 -0.34 42.66 -55.37
C ALA A 514 -1.25 43.85 -55.16
N PRO A 515 -0.86 45.02 -55.62
CA PRO A 515 -1.67 46.23 -55.44
C PRO A 515 -3.07 46.06 -55.99
N CYS A 516 -4.00 46.78 -55.43
CA CYS A 516 -5.36 46.81 -55.96
C CYS A 516 -5.41 47.54 -57.30
N CYS A 517 -6.23 46.97 -58.13
CA CYS A 517 -6.52 47.68 -59.38
C CYS A 517 -7.41 48.93 -59.11
N PRO A 518 -7.05 50.10 -59.57
CA PRO A 518 -7.93 51.21 -59.43
C PRO A 518 -9.28 50.97 -60.11
N ASN A 519 -10.35 51.36 -59.45
CA ASN A 519 -11.72 51.08 -59.93
C ASN A 519 -12.26 52.21 -60.86
N ASP A 520 -11.76 53.42 -60.66
CA ASP A 520 -12.30 54.61 -61.30
C ASP A 520 -11.34 55.14 -62.35
N LEU A 521 -11.02 54.33 -63.33
CA LEU A 521 -10.16 54.76 -64.42
C LEU A 521 -11.00 55.55 -65.41
N ILE A 522 -10.59 56.81 -65.62
CA ILE A 522 -11.24 57.74 -66.51
C ILE A 522 -10.27 58.18 -67.56
N LEU A 523 -10.66 58.08 -68.79
CA LEU A 523 -9.92 58.58 -69.94
C LEU A 523 -10.61 59.81 -70.48
N THR A 524 -9.87 60.89 -70.51
CA THR A 524 -10.36 62.14 -71.06
C THR A 524 -9.44 62.60 -72.20
N GLN A 525 -9.98 62.76 -73.32
CA GLN A 525 -9.21 63.26 -74.46
C GLN A 525 -8.94 64.76 -74.32
N VAL A 526 -7.66 65.13 -74.31
CA VAL A 526 -7.24 66.49 -74.08
C VAL A 526 -7.00 67.20 -75.44
N THR A 527 -6.31 66.49 -76.32
CA THR A 527 -6.13 66.92 -77.69
C THR A 527 -6.35 65.70 -78.59
N GLN A 528 -6.27 65.98 -79.96
CA GLN A 528 -6.43 64.88 -80.92
C GLN A 528 -5.42 63.74 -80.71
N SER A 529 -4.23 64.02 -80.20
CA SER A 529 -3.15 63.05 -80.01
C SER A 529 -2.78 62.83 -78.54
N VAL A 530 -3.46 63.48 -77.64
CA VAL A 530 -3.15 63.42 -76.23
C VAL A 530 -4.41 63.07 -75.43
N THR A 531 -4.29 62.03 -74.62
CA THR A 531 -5.37 61.62 -73.74
C THR A 531 -4.85 61.63 -72.30
N ASN A 532 -5.65 62.20 -71.40
CA ASN A 532 -5.40 62.17 -69.99
C ASN A 532 -6.12 60.92 -69.42
N ILE A 533 -5.35 60.10 -68.83
CA ILE A 533 -5.87 58.91 -68.07
C ILE A 533 -5.66 59.20 -66.63
N SER A 534 -6.72 59.06 -65.84
CA SER A 534 -6.69 59.23 -64.39
C SER A 534 -7.45 58.12 -63.72
N TRP A 535 -7.05 57.85 -62.55
CA TRP A 535 -7.64 56.78 -61.72
C TRP A 535 -7.56 57.18 -60.29
N SER A 536 -8.35 56.46 -59.46
CA SER A 536 -8.22 56.56 -58.03
C SER A 536 -6.97 55.83 -57.56
N VAL A 537 -6.44 56.20 -56.39
CA VAL A 537 -5.25 55.56 -55.85
C VAL A 537 -5.54 54.09 -55.62
N GLY A 538 -4.79 53.20 -56.21
CA GLY A 538 -4.83 51.78 -55.97
C GLY A 538 -4.15 51.44 -54.63
N MET A 539 -4.82 50.78 -53.77
CA MET A 539 -4.25 50.41 -52.48
C MET A 539 -3.02 49.55 -52.65
N GLY A 540 -1.92 49.92 -52.01
CA GLY A 540 -0.63 49.23 -52.10
C GLY A 540 0.20 49.54 -53.30
N ALA A 541 -0.27 50.35 -54.25
CA ALA A 541 0.46 50.73 -55.42
C ALA A 541 1.31 51.96 -55.18
N GLN A 542 2.56 51.90 -55.57
CA GLN A 542 3.48 53.05 -55.57
C GLN A 542 3.61 53.68 -56.94
N THR A 543 3.74 52.88 -57.98
CA THR A 543 3.89 53.31 -59.36
C THR A 543 2.85 52.61 -60.20
N TYR A 544 2.57 53.25 -61.34
CA TYR A 544 1.62 52.74 -62.32
C TYR A 544 2.22 52.75 -63.70
N VAL A 545 1.88 51.77 -64.50
CA VAL A 545 2.18 51.73 -65.91
C VAL A 545 0.86 51.60 -66.66
N THR A 546 0.47 52.63 -67.32
CA THR A 546 -0.71 52.60 -68.19
C THR A 546 -0.35 52.26 -69.59
N THR A 547 -1.16 51.48 -70.28
CA THR A 547 -0.94 51.05 -71.64
C THR A 547 -2.25 51.16 -72.41
N LEU A 548 -2.18 51.95 -73.50
CA LEU A 548 -3.22 51.92 -74.52
C LEU A 548 -2.65 51.23 -75.75
N GLU A 549 -3.25 50.12 -76.15
CA GLU A 549 -2.73 49.32 -77.23
C GLU A 549 -3.76 49.17 -78.35
N SER A 550 -3.23 49.38 -79.57
CA SER A 550 -4.03 49.17 -80.75
C SER A 550 -3.18 48.47 -81.84
N PRO A 551 -3.80 47.95 -82.91
CA PRO A 551 -3.03 47.42 -84.05
C PRO A 551 -2.07 48.40 -84.69
N LYS A 552 -2.29 49.71 -84.52
CA LYS A 552 -1.47 50.74 -85.06
C LYS A 552 -0.33 51.20 -84.16
N GLY A 553 -0.28 50.76 -82.90
CA GLY A 553 0.75 51.17 -81.98
C GLY A 553 0.32 51.10 -80.53
N GLN A 554 1.24 51.48 -79.67
CA GLN A 554 1.09 51.34 -78.20
C GLN A 554 1.54 52.63 -77.52
N ALA A 555 0.77 53.13 -76.59
CA ALA A 555 1.13 54.24 -75.74
C ALA A 555 1.27 53.78 -74.32
N LYS A 556 2.41 54.03 -73.67
CA LYS A 556 2.72 53.65 -72.29
C LYS A 556 3.13 54.88 -71.50
N CYS A 557 2.76 54.86 -70.24
CA CYS A 557 3.18 55.83 -69.24
C CYS A 557 3.54 55.18 -67.92
N HIS A 558 4.72 55.49 -67.40
CA HIS A 558 5.15 55.19 -66.07
C HIS A 558 4.97 56.42 -65.20
N THR A 559 4.25 56.30 -64.12
CA THR A 559 4.01 57.40 -63.20
C THR A 559 3.91 56.99 -61.79
N LEU A 560 4.33 57.87 -60.88
CA LEU A 560 4.08 57.73 -59.43
C LEU A 560 2.76 58.38 -59.04
N GLN A 561 2.16 59.12 -59.92
CA GLN A 561 0.92 59.84 -59.71
C GLN A 561 -0.25 59.00 -60.20
N ASN A 562 -1.45 59.38 -59.85
CA ASN A 562 -2.69 58.67 -60.24
C ASN A 562 -3.28 59.23 -61.54
N TYR A 563 -2.44 59.93 -62.39
CA TYR A 563 -2.82 60.40 -63.71
C TYR A 563 -1.63 60.37 -64.60
N CYS A 564 -1.91 60.37 -65.89
CA CYS A 564 -0.87 60.40 -66.86
C CYS A 564 -1.42 61.00 -68.19
N LEU A 565 -0.62 61.79 -68.81
CA LEU A 565 -0.92 62.28 -70.17
C LEU A 565 -0.24 61.34 -71.17
N LEU A 566 -1.03 60.69 -71.98
CA LEU A 566 -0.55 59.78 -73.01
C LEU A 566 -0.54 60.49 -74.35
N GLY A 567 0.63 60.66 -74.90
CA GLY A 567 0.81 61.22 -76.23
C GLY A 567 0.79 60.13 -77.31
N CYS A 568 0.95 60.60 -78.57
CA CYS A 568 0.96 59.70 -79.71
C CYS A 568 -0.31 58.87 -79.89
N ILE A 569 -1.43 59.32 -79.36
CA ILE A 569 -2.70 58.71 -79.58
C ILE A 569 -3.16 58.99 -81.01
N THR A 570 -3.52 57.89 -81.68
CA THR A 570 -4.06 58.01 -83.02
C THR A 570 -5.56 58.26 -82.96
N CYS A 571 -6.01 59.27 -83.63
CA CYS A 571 -7.45 59.57 -83.68
C CYS A 571 -8.21 58.50 -84.44
N GLY A 572 -9.50 58.35 -84.07
CA GLY A 572 -10.38 57.38 -84.69
C GLY A 572 -9.96 55.94 -84.49
N THR A 573 -9.27 55.65 -83.43
CA THR A 573 -8.72 54.30 -83.12
C THR A 573 -9.25 53.81 -81.83
N SER A 574 -9.60 52.51 -81.80
CA SER A 574 -9.98 51.80 -80.57
C SER A 574 -8.77 51.21 -79.90
N TYR A 575 -8.66 51.46 -78.62
CA TYR A 575 -7.53 51.02 -77.83
C TYR A 575 -8.04 50.09 -76.75
N THR A 576 -7.25 49.02 -76.46
CA THR A 576 -7.39 48.28 -75.28
C THR A 576 -6.69 48.97 -74.11
N VAL A 577 -7.34 49.13 -73.02
CA VAL A 577 -6.84 49.88 -71.87
C VAL A 577 -6.38 48.89 -70.81
N SER A 578 -5.16 48.96 -70.41
CA SER A 578 -4.61 48.18 -69.33
C SER A 578 -3.75 49.08 -68.44
N LEU A 579 -3.71 48.73 -67.21
CA LEU A 579 -2.91 49.39 -66.20
C LEU A 579 -2.20 48.36 -65.38
N LYS A 580 -0.93 48.53 -65.13
CA LYS A 580 -0.18 47.75 -64.16
C LYS A 580 0.05 48.62 -62.96
N ALA A 581 -0.51 48.18 -61.80
CA ALA A 581 -0.18 48.79 -60.54
C ALA A 581 1.02 48.03 -59.94
N ILE A 582 2.05 48.80 -59.56
CA ILE A 582 3.30 48.21 -59.05
C ILE A 582 3.51 48.69 -57.62
N SER A 583 3.74 47.73 -56.69
CA SER A 583 4.08 48.07 -55.34
C SER A 583 5.52 48.49 -55.16
N GLU A 584 5.88 49.00 -54.00
CA GLU A 584 7.23 49.37 -53.63
C GLU A 584 8.25 48.25 -53.83
N THR A 585 7.81 47.03 -53.60
CA THR A 585 8.64 45.81 -53.69
C THR A 585 8.62 45.16 -55.06
N GLY A 586 7.93 45.75 -56.01
CA GLY A 586 7.91 45.27 -57.40
C GLY A 586 6.76 44.31 -57.73
N LEU A 587 5.83 44.07 -56.83
CA LEU A 587 4.65 43.26 -57.13
C LEU A 587 3.72 44.02 -58.08
N THR A 588 3.22 43.31 -59.03
CA THR A 588 2.39 43.93 -60.08
C THR A 588 1.00 43.34 -60.15
N SER A 589 0.03 44.19 -60.35
CA SER A 589 -1.33 43.82 -60.72
C SER A 589 -1.63 44.26 -62.13
N SER A 590 -2.01 43.34 -62.97
CA SER A 590 -2.45 43.68 -64.35
C SER A 590 -3.95 43.90 -64.31
N CYS A 591 -4.33 45.08 -64.64
CA CYS A 591 -5.71 45.55 -64.69
C CYS A 591 -6.16 45.77 -66.08
N THR A 592 -7.29 45.27 -66.42
CA THR A 592 -7.90 45.53 -67.74
C THR A 592 -9.18 46.36 -67.54
N TYR A 593 -9.40 47.24 -68.42
CA TYR A 593 -10.52 48.17 -68.34
C TYR A 593 -11.31 48.15 -69.62
N GLN A 594 -12.40 48.86 -69.63
CA GLN A 594 -13.23 48.99 -70.77
C GLN A 594 -12.41 49.69 -71.88
N GLY A 595 -12.54 49.25 -73.10
CA GLY A 595 -11.85 49.82 -74.19
C GLY A 595 -12.12 51.31 -74.38
N TYR A 596 -11.15 51.95 -74.91
CA TYR A 596 -11.22 53.38 -75.19
C TYR A 596 -11.12 53.61 -76.67
N SER A 597 -11.99 54.48 -77.17
CA SER A 597 -11.91 54.90 -78.58
C SER A 597 -11.62 56.37 -78.62
N SER A 598 -10.55 56.67 -79.26
CA SER A 598 -10.24 58.09 -79.51
C SER A 598 -11.26 58.70 -80.47
N SER A 599 -11.43 59.97 -80.31
CA SER A 599 -12.37 60.67 -81.22
C SER A 599 -11.88 60.62 -82.68
N ALA A 600 -12.79 60.67 -83.51
CA ALA A 600 -12.49 60.69 -84.95
C ALA A 600 -11.42 61.78 -85.30
N CYS A 601 -10.64 61.43 -86.25
CA CYS A 601 -9.55 62.35 -86.67
C CYS A 601 -10.09 63.72 -87.14
N CYS A 602 -9.41 64.70 -86.65
CA CYS A 602 -9.68 66.02 -87.17
C CYS A 602 -9.30 66.08 -88.65
N PRO A 603 -10.03 66.75 -89.45
CA PRO A 603 -9.65 66.90 -90.85
C PRO A 603 -8.35 67.70 -90.95
N SER A 604 -7.56 67.33 -91.93
CA SER A 604 -6.33 68.10 -92.27
C SER A 604 -6.60 69.06 -93.36
N GLY A 605 -5.67 70.03 -93.52
CA GLY A 605 -5.69 70.97 -94.66
C GLY A 605 -6.90 71.86 -94.71
N VAL A 606 -7.36 72.33 -93.55
CA VAL A 606 -8.47 73.28 -93.51
C VAL A 606 -8.09 74.61 -94.19
N LYS A 607 -8.87 74.92 -95.16
CA LYS A 607 -8.65 76.18 -95.94
C LYS A 607 -9.94 76.96 -95.94
N LEU A 608 -9.82 78.31 -95.81
CA LEU A 608 -10.95 79.20 -95.75
C LEU A 608 -10.89 80.08 -97.00
N TYR A 609 -12.04 80.17 -97.69
CA TYR A 609 -12.23 81.01 -98.87
C TYR A 609 -13.42 81.96 -98.69
N ARG A 610 -13.28 83.12 -99.15
CA ARG A 610 -14.34 84.07 -99.11
C ARG A 610 -15.42 83.72 -100.17
N LEU A 611 -16.67 83.64 -99.72
CA LEU A 611 -17.78 83.34 -100.58
C LEU A 611 -18.69 84.56 -100.66
N GLY A 612 -18.62 85.34 -101.76
CA GLY A 612 -19.39 86.54 -101.82
C GLY A 612 -19.04 87.59 -100.77
N ASN A 613 -19.92 88.57 -100.50
CA ASN A 613 -19.63 89.60 -99.48
C ASN A 613 -19.86 89.18 -98.03
N ASN A 614 -20.75 88.24 -97.75
CA ASN A 614 -21.16 87.79 -96.38
C ASN A 614 -21.06 86.32 -96.22
N GLY A 615 -20.17 85.65 -96.92
CA GLY A 615 -20.06 84.17 -96.76
C GLY A 615 -18.62 83.69 -96.71
N ILE A 616 -18.49 82.50 -96.19
CA ILE A 616 -17.21 81.82 -96.10
C ILE A 616 -17.42 80.38 -96.51
N ARG A 617 -16.49 79.86 -97.32
CA ARG A 617 -16.45 78.43 -97.67
C ARG A 617 -15.25 77.84 -97.00
N VAL A 618 -15.54 76.78 -96.23
CA VAL A 618 -14.55 76.06 -95.47
C VAL A 618 -14.28 74.74 -96.17
N TYR A 619 -13.03 74.47 -96.58
CA TYR A 619 -12.60 73.17 -97.11
C TYR A 619 -11.72 72.47 -96.11
N TRP A 620 -11.82 71.17 -96.13
CA TRP A 620 -10.94 70.32 -95.35
C TRP A 620 -10.63 69.05 -96.15
N ARG A 621 -9.56 68.35 -95.71
CA ARG A 621 -9.26 67.02 -96.22
C ARG A 621 -9.78 66.04 -95.18
N ALA A 622 -10.72 65.22 -95.51
CA ALA A 622 -11.30 64.23 -94.60
C ALA A 622 -10.24 63.17 -94.30
N SER A 623 -10.08 62.85 -92.99
CA SER A 623 -9.19 61.76 -92.52
C SER A 623 -9.85 60.42 -92.72
N ASP A 624 -11.16 60.38 -92.69
CA ASP A 624 -11.98 59.17 -92.91
C ASP A 624 -13.26 59.60 -93.64
N GLU A 625 -13.47 59.03 -94.83
CA GLU A 625 -14.62 59.37 -95.70
C GLU A 625 -15.96 58.92 -95.11
N THR A 626 -15.98 58.06 -94.09
CA THR A 626 -17.20 57.56 -93.43
C THR A 626 -17.72 58.46 -92.31
N ILE A 627 -16.97 59.50 -91.95
CA ILE A 627 -17.29 60.42 -90.86
C ILE A 627 -17.78 61.74 -91.43
N ASN A 628 -18.81 62.26 -90.82
CA ASN A 628 -19.30 63.60 -91.13
C ASN A 628 -18.56 64.62 -90.26
N TYR A 629 -18.37 65.81 -90.85
CA TYR A 629 -17.66 66.89 -90.18
C TYR A 629 -18.60 68.08 -90.06
N ASN A 630 -18.37 68.84 -88.97
CA ASN A 630 -19.12 70.04 -88.70
C ASN A 630 -18.15 71.24 -88.63
N THR A 631 -18.56 72.37 -89.18
CA THR A 631 -17.80 73.62 -89.13
C THR A 631 -18.48 74.56 -88.13
N ASP A 632 -17.70 75.09 -87.17
CA ASP A 632 -18.19 76.04 -86.19
C ASP A 632 -17.37 77.36 -86.32
N LEU A 633 -18.09 78.48 -86.38
CA LEU A 633 -17.51 79.78 -86.32
C LEU A 633 -17.90 80.47 -85.03
N HIS A 634 -16.92 80.92 -84.27
CA HIS A 634 -17.13 81.67 -83.04
C HIS A 634 -16.62 83.11 -83.23
N GLY A 635 -17.49 84.09 -83.10
CA GLY A 635 -17.17 85.47 -83.14
C GLY A 635 -17.85 86.29 -82.08
N SER A 636 -17.42 87.57 -81.92
CA SER A 636 -18.01 88.42 -80.88
C SER A 636 -19.48 88.78 -81.14
N LYS A 637 -19.92 88.66 -82.41
CA LYS A 637 -21.28 88.98 -82.85
C LYS A 637 -22.18 87.76 -83.01
N GLY A 638 -21.67 86.57 -82.64
CA GLY A 638 -22.46 85.34 -82.68
C GLY A 638 -21.64 84.11 -83.06
N ASN A 639 -22.32 82.95 -82.92
CA ASN A 639 -21.76 81.66 -83.32
C ASN A 639 -22.58 81.10 -84.49
N PHE A 640 -21.82 80.56 -85.46
CA PHE A 640 -22.42 79.99 -86.66
C PHE A 640 -21.95 78.57 -86.86
N THR A 641 -22.82 77.71 -87.28
CA THR A 641 -22.50 76.31 -87.51
C THR A 641 -22.91 75.91 -88.93
N CYS A 642 -22.13 75.04 -89.51
CA CYS A 642 -22.47 74.41 -90.78
C CYS A 642 -22.27 72.91 -90.69
N THR A 643 -23.34 72.14 -90.92
CA THR A 643 -23.27 70.69 -91.00
C THR A 643 -23.54 70.30 -92.47
N PRO A 644 -22.51 69.86 -93.18
CA PRO A 644 -22.66 69.49 -94.59
C PRO A 644 -23.40 68.17 -94.70
N SER A 645 -23.95 67.90 -95.86
CA SER A 645 -24.51 66.63 -96.24
C SER A 645 -23.40 65.55 -96.21
N SER A 646 -23.78 64.31 -95.98
CA SER A 646 -22.84 63.18 -95.87
C SER A 646 -21.96 63.10 -97.15
N GLY A 647 -20.64 62.97 -96.90
CA GLY A 647 -19.64 62.81 -97.98
C GLY A 647 -19.06 64.05 -98.57
N LEU A 648 -19.46 65.24 -98.22
CA LEU A 648 -18.90 66.47 -98.67
C LEU A 648 -17.71 66.93 -97.84
N SER A 649 -16.69 67.50 -98.49
CA SER A 649 -15.47 68.01 -97.86
C SER A 649 -15.40 69.51 -97.77
N HIS A 650 -16.51 70.18 -97.90
CA HIS A 650 -16.63 71.62 -97.76
C HIS A 650 -18.00 72.01 -97.19
N CYS A 651 -18.06 73.16 -96.59
CA CYS A 651 -19.27 73.73 -96.08
C CYS A 651 -19.31 75.25 -96.35
N ASP A 652 -20.46 75.72 -96.77
CA ASP A 652 -20.66 77.13 -97.02
C ASP A 652 -21.48 77.76 -95.90
N ILE A 653 -20.95 78.79 -95.25
CA ILE A 653 -21.68 79.55 -94.25
C ILE A 653 -21.89 80.96 -94.86
N THR A 654 -23.19 81.31 -94.98
CA THR A 654 -23.60 82.61 -95.55
C THR A 654 -24.22 83.47 -94.44
N GLU A 655 -24.36 84.78 -94.75
CA GLU A 655 -24.97 85.73 -93.81
C GLU A 655 -24.18 86.01 -92.55
N ILE A 656 -22.84 86.00 -92.63
CA ILE A 656 -21.98 86.36 -91.53
C ILE A 656 -21.81 87.84 -91.44
N PRO A 657 -21.88 88.44 -90.24
CA PRO A 657 -21.62 89.85 -90.08
C PRO A 657 -20.17 90.21 -90.46
N CYS A 658 -20.01 91.27 -91.27
CA CYS A 658 -18.67 91.72 -91.69
C CYS A 658 -17.98 92.55 -90.57
N GLY A 659 -16.66 92.58 -90.60
CA GLY A 659 -15.86 93.38 -89.66
C GLY A 659 -15.64 92.70 -88.31
N ASP A 660 -15.67 91.43 -88.26
CA ASP A 660 -15.43 90.63 -87.03
C ASP A 660 -14.33 89.60 -87.29
N VAL A 661 -13.78 89.09 -86.22
CA VAL A 661 -12.80 88.01 -86.24
C VAL A 661 -13.46 86.73 -85.77
N TYR A 662 -13.39 85.72 -86.58
CA TYR A 662 -13.99 84.47 -86.33
C TYR A 662 -12.94 83.38 -86.08
N THR A 663 -13.23 82.56 -85.09
CA THR A 663 -12.46 81.32 -84.87
C THR A 663 -13.18 80.21 -85.57
N VAL A 664 -12.53 79.60 -86.55
CA VAL A 664 -13.14 78.52 -87.34
C VAL A 664 -12.54 77.15 -86.87
N VAL A 665 -13.42 76.27 -86.53
CA VAL A 665 -13.02 74.93 -86.17
C VAL A 665 -13.87 73.92 -86.98
N VAL A 666 -13.18 73.02 -87.68
CA VAL A 666 -13.80 71.94 -88.41
C VAL A 666 -13.52 70.67 -87.57
N SER A 667 -14.55 70.06 -87.13
CA SER A 667 -14.45 68.90 -86.26
C SER A 667 -15.33 67.76 -86.77
N PRO A 668 -14.94 66.50 -86.50
CA PRO A 668 -15.79 65.32 -86.78
C PRO A 668 -17.01 65.32 -85.91
N VAL A 669 -18.12 64.84 -86.41
CA VAL A 669 -19.37 64.63 -85.66
C VAL A 669 -19.40 63.24 -85.11
N THR A 670 -19.51 63.12 -83.79
CA THR A 670 -19.64 61.84 -83.09
C THR A 670 -21.08 61.63 -82.57
N ASP A 671 -21.39 60.44 -82.01
CA ASP A 671 -22.70 60.17 -81.41
C ASP A 671 -23.07 61.15 -80.28
N LYS A 672 -22.06 61.84 -79.72
CA LYS A 672 -22.24 62.81 -78.64
C LYS A 672 -22.22 64.25 -79.15
N GLY A 673 -22.24 64.43 -80.45
CA GLY A 673 -22.19 65.74 -81.06
C GLY A 673 -20.77 66.15 -81.58
N PRO A 674 -20.60 67.33 -82.10
CA PRO A 674 -19.27 67.78 -82.61
C PRO A 674 -18.32 68.01 -81.45
N ASN A 675 -17.09 67.49 -81.57
CA ASN A 675 -16.02 67.67 -80.58
C ASN A 675 -15.11 68.80 -80.94
N LEU A 676 -15.43 70.00 -80.46
CA LEU A 676 -14.76 71.21 -80.81
C LEU A 676 -13.42 71.46 -80.12
N THR A 677 -13.10 70.71 -79.07
CA THR A 677 -11.97 71.02 -78.21
C THR A 677 -10.62 70.52 -78.71
N PHE A 678 -10.57 69.55 -79.57
CA PHE A 678 -9.33 68.90 -79.98
C PHE A 678 -8.83 69.29 -81.38
N CYS A 679 -9.63 69.87 -82.21
CA CYS A 679 -9.24 70.19 -83.54
C CYS A 679 -8.61 71.59 -83.63
N PRO A 680 -7.64 71.75 -84.51
CA PRO A 680 -6.99 73.07 -84.68
C PRO A 680 -7.95 74.15 -85.00
N LYS A 681 -7.72 75.35 -84.46
CA LYS A 681 -8.50 76.56 -84.72
C LYS A 681 -7.83 77.41 -85.73
N LYS A 682 -8.59 77.89 -86.72
CA LYS A 682 -8.15 78.88 -87.67
C LYS A 682 -8.86 80.20 -87.46
N ILE A 683 -8.13 81.28 -87.66
CA ILE A 683 -8.71 82.65 -87.53
C ILE A 683 -9.01 83.20 -88.92
N TYR A 684 -10.21 83.74 -89.03
CA TYR A 684 -10.69 84.39 -90.21
C TYR A 684 -11.18 85.78 -89.86
N SER A 685 -10.67 86.78 -90.55
CA SER A 685 -11.11 88.17 -90.35
C SER A 685 -11.72 88.80 -91.60
#